data_173d9bea730c423a48188ae5240450b1
#
_entry.id   173d9bea730c423a48188ae5240450b1
#
_cell.length_a   1.000
_cell.length_b   1.000
_cell.length_c   1.000
_cell.angle_alpha   90.00
_cell.angle_beta   90.00
_cell.angle_gamma   90.00
#
_symmetry.space_group_name_H-M   'P 1'
#
loop_
_entity.id
_entity.type
_entity.pdbx_description
1 polymer ?
#
loop_
_entity_poly.entity_id
_entity_poly.type
_entity_poly.pdbx_seq_one_letter_code
_entity_poly.pdbx_strand_id
1 'polypeptide(L)'
;MPSHDKQMGGLLLLCGLTLSAATPTYHVLGDEPGAWPKILSSIGLQPIAGGPAGVVVVRRGSPQTAASWRSRIDQGLILVLEGESDLAQSFGFKPGAKRIAVSSLKDVRAPKLSIVWEQALEMPVYELPPQARVFTAERWEGAPLVAGYKQGKGAVLWVAVNPGTEGYERFPYLLHALNDLGMAVPFRSSKLWAFFDSSYRLRVDVDYFAKRWRESGVAALQVAAWHFYDGDAEQIEYLKRLISACHKESILVYAWLELPHVSEGFWRAHPEWREKTAVLDDAQLDWRKLVNLTNRAAFTEASKGVRTLIESFDWDGVNLAELYFESLEGMANPARFTPMNDDIRAEFKRLQGVDPLTLFVSPAPPEKVRAFLDYRASLARRQQGEWLDVLESIRRKKPYLDLAITQIDDRFDTRVHDLLGADASLTLPLLEQHDFTYLIEDPATIWNLGPKRYPEIAAKYKPLTPRQSKLAIDINVVERYQDVYPTKQQTGTELFQLVSVAARAFPRVALYFEKSILSPDLPLLASAAAAVTKIEQNGAITVIDSPSGVGIPWTGAALLDGHTWPVRDSGTLWIPAGRHSVEPGGADPAMRIEQFNGVVKSAVWTGRAIELTYESTARVFCRLSKAATALEIDGETIAAGLGVQIVLPRGQHVVSLR
;
A
#
# COMPACT_ATOMS: atom_id res chain seq x y z
N MET A 1 76.33 -17.21 25.41
CA MET A 1 75.29 -18.20 25.52
C MET A 1 73.99 -17.47 25.26
N PRO A 2 73.28 -17.69 24.15
CA PRO A 2 72.04 -17.00 23.84
C PRO A 2 70.81 -17.86 24.18
N SER A 3 69.85 -17.29 24.80
CA SER A 3 68.51 -17.83 25.06
C SER A 3 67.60 -17.72 23.86
N HIS A 4 66.99 -18.83 23.48
CA HIS A 4 65.99 -18.92 22.44
C HIS A 4 64.62 -18.49 23.00
N ASP A 5 64.07 -17.39 22.50
CA ASP A 5 62.66 -17.05 22.63
C ASP A 5 61.88 -17.62 21.43
N LYS A 6 60.98 -18.53 21.69
CA LYS A 6 59.98 -19.03 20.72
C LYS A 6 58.78 -18.09 20.75
N GLN A 7 58.60 -17.33 19.69
CA GLN A 7 57.32 -16.68 19.39
C GLN A 7 56.32 -17.74 18.92
N MET A 8 55.32 -18.00 19.74
CA MET A 8 54.09 -18.70 19.34
C MET A 8 53.14 -17.66 18.72
N GLY A 9 53.03 -17.70 17.40
CA GLY A 9 51.98 -16.94 16.65
C GLY A 9 50.62 -17.57 16.87
N GLY A 10 49.81 -16.94 17.70
CA GLY A 10 48.40 -17.28 17.84
C GLY A 10 47.60 -16.84 16.63
N LEU A 11 47.13 -17.80 15.84
CA LEU A 11 46.18 -17.60 14.75
C LEU A 11 44.81 -17.32 15.38
N LEU A 12 44.42 -16.06 15.49
CA LEU A 12 43.05 -15.65 15.85
C LEU A 12 42.16 -15.99 14.67
N LEU A 13 41.49 -17.14 14.72
CA LEU A 13 40.31 -17.42 13.89
C LEU A 13 39.19 -16.49 14.33
N LEU A 14 39.01 -15.37 13.61
CA LEU A 14 37.80 -14.61 13.65
C LEU A 14 36.71 -15.46 13.00
N CYS A 15 35.99 -16.25 13.80
CA CYS A 15 34.69 -16.79 13.44
C CYS A 15 33.73 -15.60 13.28
N GLY A 16 33.63 -15.08 12.08
CA GLY A 16 32.54 -14.19 11.69
C GLY A 16 31.23 -14.94 11.88
N LEU A 17 30.52 -14.63 12.95
CA LEU A 17 29.12 -15.01 13.12
C LEU A 17 28.33 -14.33 11.96
N THR A 18 28.24 -15.03 10.84
CA THR A 18 27.17 -14.75 9.86
C THR A 18 25.88 -15.07 10.58
N LEU A 19 25.18 -14.02 11.05
CA LEU A 19 23.77 -14.16 11.40
C LEU A 19 23.06 -14.57 10.08
N SER A 20 22.87 -15.89 9.90
CA SER A 20 21.91 -16.40 8.94
C SER A 20 20.56 -15.80 9.35
N ALA A 21 20.04 -14.87 8.57
CA ALA A 21 18.68 -14.37 8.76
C ALA A 21 17.77 -15.60 8.81
N ALA A 22 16.95 -15.70 9.85
CA ALA A 22 16.01 -16.81 10.00
C ALA A 22 15.22 -16.94 8.69
N THR A 23 15.24 -18.13 8.10
CA THR A 23 14.60 -18.35 6.79
C THR A 23 13.12 -17.95 6.90
N PRO A 24 12.59 -17.07 6.05
CA PRO A 24 11.22 -16.56 6.14
C PRO A 24 10.20 -17.61 5.68
N THR A 25 10.20 -18.75 6.33
CA THR A 25 9.44 -19.95 5.94
C THR A 25 8.55 -20.43 7.07
N TYR A 26 7.47 -21.09 6.69
CA TYR A 26 6.55 -21.71 7.63
C TYR A 26 6.18 -23.14 7.22
N HIS A 27 5.73 -23.92 8.20
CA HIS A 27 5.15 -25.24 8.01
C HIS A 27 3.91 -25.40 8.87
N VAL A 28 2.85 -26.00 8.33
CA VAL A 28 1.61 -26.28 9.06
C VAL A 28 1.46 -27.79 9.19
N LEU A 29 1.37 -28.27 10.42
CA LEU A 29 1.18 -29.68 10.78
C LEU A 29 -0.28 -29.90 11.21
N GLY A 30 -0.92 -30.92 10.67
CA GLY A 30 -2.30 -31.31 10.89
C GLY A 30 -2.94 -31.83 9.60
N ASP A 31 -4.11 -32.44 9.71
CA ASP A 31 -4.83 -33.05 8.58
C ASP A 31 -5.18 -32.02 7.50
N GLU A 32 -5.50 -30.79 7.92
CA GLU A 32 -5.77 -29.65 7.03
C GLU A 32 -5.02 -28.40 7.53
N PRO A 33 -4.46 -27.59 6.62
CA PRO A 33 -3.68 -26.40 7.00
C PRO A 33 -4.54 -25.26 7.58
N GLY A 34 -5.87 -25.28 7.38
CA GLY A 34 -6.77 -24.20 7.78
C GLY A 34 -6.43 -22.86 7.13
N ALA A 35 -6.64 -21.77 7.85
CA ALA A 35 -6.34 -20.43 7.36
C ALA A 35 -4.88 -19.97 7.56
N TRP A 36 -4.04 -20.75 8.24
CA TRP A 36 -2.67 -20.35 8.55
C TRP A 36 -1.80 -20.01 7.32
N PRO A 37 -1.91 -20.73 6.18
CA PRO A 37 -1.24 -20.31 4.96
C PRO A 37 -1.62 -18.91 4.50
N LYS A 38 -2.92 -18.55 4.58
CA LYS A 38 -3.41 -17.20 4.23
C LYS A 38 -2.84 -16.14 5.18
N ILE A 39 -2.79 -16.43 6.49
CA ILE A 39 -2.24 -15.54 7.50
C ILE A 39 -0.75 -15.30 7.23
N LEU A 40 0.06 -16.35 7.21
CA LEU A 40 1.52 -16.25 7.17
C LEU A 40 2.04 -15.73 5.82
N SER A 41 1.42 -16.16 4.71
CA SER A 41 1.81 -15.67 3.38
C SER A 41 1.40 -14.22 3.11
N SER A 42 0.47 -13.64 3.89
CA SER A 42 0.04 -12.25 3.71
C SER A 42 1.15 -11.22 4.00
N ILE A 43 2.19 -11.62 4.74
CA ILE A 43 3.40 -10.82 4.99
C ILE A 43 4.66 -11.42 4.33
N GLY A 44 4.47 -12.34 3.37
CA GLY A 44 5.55 -12.86 2.54
C GLY A 44 6.27 -14.11 3.06
N LEU A 45 5.87 -14.73 4.18
CA LEU A 45 6.44 -16.03 4.56
C LEU A 45 6.10 -17.08 3.50
N GLN A 46 7.05 -17.98 3.23
CA GLN A 46 6.92 -19.02 2.21
C GLN A 46 6.66 -20.40 2.84
N PRO A 47 5.76 -21.21 2.28
CA PRO A 47 5.55 -22.58 2.76
C PRO A 47 6.74 -23.47 2.40
N ILE A 48 7.10 -24.40 3.31
CA ILE A 48 8.06 -25.47 3.02
C ILE A 48 7.48 -26.84 3.37
N ALA A 49 7.79 -27.84 2.56
CA ALA A 49 7.32 -29.22 2.78
C ALA A 49 8.14 -29.97 3.83
N GLY A 50 9.38 -29.53 4.12
CA GLY A 50 10.28 -30.16 5.08
C GLY A 50 11.54 -29.32 5.31
N GLY A 51 12.27 -29.61 6.37
CA GLY A 51 13.45 -28.84 6.76
C GLY A 51 13.20 -27.85 7.90
N PRO A 52 14.17 -26.98 8.22
CA PRO A 52 14.04 -26.00 9.28
C PRO A 52 13.12 -24.84 8.83
N ALA A 53 11.93 -24.72 9.44
CA ALA A 53 11.04 -23.59 9.27
C ALA A 53 11.25 -22.55 10.37
N GLY A 54 11.07 -21.27 10.06
CA GLY A 54 11.08 -20.18 11.05
C GLY A 54 9.83 -20.20 11.94
N VAL A 55 8.68 -20.56 11.36
CA VAL A 55 7.39 -20.72 12.06
C VAL A 55 6.82 -22.10 11.78
N VAL A 56 6.42 -22.82 12.82
CA VAL A 56 5.67 -24.08 12.67
C VAL A 56 4.35 -23.96 13.43
N VAL A 57 3.26 -24.24 12.73
CA VAL A 57 1.92 -24.31 13.31
C VAL A 57 1.56 -25.76 13.52
N VAL A 58 1.15 -26.11 14.73
CA VAL A 58 0.62 -27.44 15.09
C VAL A 58 -0.86 -27.34 15.39
N ARG A 59 -1.67 -27.95 14.55
CA ARG A 59 -3.11 -28.05 14.66
C ARG A 59 -3.47 -29.46 15.12
N ARG A 60 -3.96 -29.60 16.35
CA ARG A 60 -4.42 -30.87 16.94
C ARG A 60 -3.42 -32.06 16.76
N GLY A 61 -2.63 -32.27 17.78
CA GLY A 61 -1.75 -33.43 17.83
C GLY A 61 -0.47 -33.29 16.99
N SER A 62 0.59 -33.81 17.52
CA SER A 62 1.87 -33.91 16.83
C SER A 62 2.52 -35.24 17.23
N PRO A 63 3.10 -35.98 16.30
CA PRO A 63 3.85 -37.17 16.63
C PRO A 63 5.18 -36.88 17.37
N GLN A 64 5.58 -35.60 17.42
CA GLN A 64 6.82 -35.16 18.06
C GLN A 64 6.61 -34.91 19.55
N THR A 65 7.60 -35.27 20.36
CA THR A 65 7.57 -35.03 21.81
C THR A 65 7.78 -33.56 22.14
N ALA A 66 7.28 -33.12 23.29
CA ALA A 66 7.51 -31.77 23.80
C ALA A 66 8.99 -31.42 23.96
N ALA A 67 9.85 -32.39 24.33
CA ALA A 67 11.30 -32.21 24.45
C ALA A 67 11.96 -31.87 23.09
N SER A 68 11.55 -32.54 22.02
CA SER A 68 12.04 -32.26 20.66
C SER A 68 11.65 -30.83 20.23
N TRP A 69 10.43 -30.42 20.51
CA TRP A 69 9.97 -29.05 20.20
C TRP A 69 10.74 -28.00 21.00
N ARG A 70 10.97 -28.20 22.31
CA ARG A 70 11.73 -27.26 23.15
C ARG A 70 13.14 -27.03 22.59
N SER A 71 13.83 -28.08 22.20
CA SER A 71 15.17 -27.96 21.58
C SER A 71 15.15 -27.09 20.30
N ARG A 72 14.15 -27.27 19.46
CA ARG A 72 14.01 -26.45 18.22
C ARG A 72 13.66 -24.99 18.51
N ILE A 73 12.80 -24.74 19.53
CA ILE A 73 12.46 -23.39 19.98
C ILE A 73 13.71 -22.69 20.52
N ASP A 74 14.53 -23.39 21.34
CA ASP A 74 15.77 -22.82 21.89
C ASP A 74 16.75 -22.40 20.77
N GLN A 75 16.67 -23.04 19.58
CA GLN A 75 17.46 -22.73 18.40
C GLN A 75 16.87 -21.60 17.53
N GLY A 76 15.64 -21.13 17.80
CA GLY A 76 15.03 -19.98 17.12
C GLY A 76 13.70 -20.26 16.41
N LEU A 77 13.14 -21.47 16.54
CA LEU A 77 11.82 -21.79 16.02
C LEU A 77 10.74 -21.01 16.78
N ILE A 78 9.75 -20.48 16.07
CA ILE A 78 8.47 -20.05 16.66
C ILE A 78 7.45 -21.17 16.47
N LEU A 79 6.99 -21.73 17.57
CA LEU A 79 5.98 -22.78 17.60
C LEU A 79 4.60 -22.15 17.87
N VAL A 80 3.66 -22.37 16.97
CA VAL A 80 2.24 -21.98 17.14
C VAL A 80 1.43 -23.23 17.47
N LEU A 81 0.70 -23.17 18.58
CA LEU A 81 -0.18 -24.24 19.04
C LEU A 81 -1.65 -23.80 18.90
N GLU A 82 -2.42 -24.49 18.06
CA GLU A 82 -3.83 -24.19 17.85
C GLU A 82 -4.72 -25.15 18.64
N GLY A 83 -5.54 -24.58 19.51
CA GLY A 83 -6.55 -25.31 20.26
C GLY A 83 -6.02 -26.13 21.44
N GLU A 84 -6.87 -27.03 21.90
CA GLU A 84 -6.57 -27.97 22.97
C GLU A 84 -5.82 -29.19 22.41
N SER A 85 -4.69 -29.53 23.02
CA SER A 85 -3.91 -30.73 22.71
C SER A 85 -2.97 -31.10 23.87
N ASP A 86 -2.54 -32.36 23.95
CA ASP A 86 -1.52 -32.80 24.91
C ASP A 86 -0.23 -32.00 24.77
N LEU A 87 0.11 -31.62 23.53
CA LEU A 87 1.26 -30.78 23.28
C LEU A 87 1.08 -29.39 23.90
N ALA A 88 -0.07 -28.73 23.71
CA ALA A 88 -0.36 -27.43 24.31
C ALA A 88 -0.31 -27.50 25.84
N GLN A 89 -0.87 -28.56 26.44
CA GLN A 89 -0.80 -28.79 27.89
C GLN A 89 0.63 -28.98 28.38
N SER A 90 1.49 -29.67 27.62
CA SER A 90 2.90 -29.86 27.96
C SER A 90 3.72 -28.55 27.92
N PHE A 91 3.22 -27.53 27.21
CA PHE A 91 3.75 -26.16 27.19
C PHE A 91 3.07 -25.24 28.20
N GLY A 92 2.13 -25.77 29.03
CA GLY A 92 1.50 -25.09 30.14
C GLY A 92 0.16 -24.43 29.82
N PHE A 93 -0.38 -24.60 28.61
CA PHE A 93 -1.72 -24.12 28.24
C PHE A 93 -2.75 -25.21 28.56
N LYS A 94 -3.36 -25.15 29.75
CA LYS A 94 -4.22 -26.22 30.28
C LYS A 94 -5.67 -25.78 30.32
N PRO A 95 -6.62 -26.60 29.83
CA PRO A 95 -8.03 -26.28 29.97
C PRO A 95 -8.43 -26.39 31.44
N GLY A 96 -9.10 -25.35 31.97
CA GLY A 96 -9.70 -25.35 33.30
C GLY A 96 -11.10 -25.95 33.30
N ALA A 97 -11.67 -26.13 34.47
CA ALA A 97 -13.02 -26.67 34.64
C ALA A 97 -14.13 -25.67 34.26
N LYS A 98 -13.87 -24.38 34.38
CA LYS A 98 -14.84 -23.32 34.02
C LYS A 98 -14.93 -23.22 32.49
N ARG A 99 -16.17 -23.16 31.98
CA ARG A 99 -16.45 -22.90 30.57
C ARG A 99 -17.15 -21.55 30.39
N ILE A 100 -16.90 -20.91 29.26
CA ILE A 100 -17.51 -19.62 28.89
C ILE A 100 -17.93 -19.63 27.44
N ALA A 101 -18.98 -18.86 27.12
CA ALA A 101 -19.36 -18.54 25.76
C ALA A 101 -18.58 -17.30 25.29
N VAL A 102 -17.75 -17.44 24.29
CA VAL A 102 -16.93 -16.34 23.75
C VAL A 102 -17.51 -15.85 22.43
N SER A 103 -17.86 -14.57 22.37
CA SER A 103 -18.31 -13.89 21.15
C SER A 103 -17.70 -12.51 20.98
N SER A 104 -17.08 -11.94 22.02
CA SER A 104 -16.49 -10.61 21.98
C SER A 104 -15.10 -10.58 22.60
N LEU A 105 -14.17 -9.94 21.95
CA LEU A 105 -12.76 -9.94 22.28
C LEU A 105 -12.22 -8.54 22.53
N LYS A 106 -11.10 -8.51 23.25
CA LYS A 106 -10.23 -7.35 23.41
C LYS A 106 -8.80 -7.76 23.09
N ASP A 107 -8.16 -7.02 22.20
CA ASP A 107 -6.75 -7.20 21.87
C ASP A 107 -5.91 -6.04 22.39
N VAL A 108 -4.70 -6.35 22.86
CA VAL A 108 -3.78 -5.35 23.44
C VAL A 108 -3.28 -4.34 22.41
N ARG A 109 -3.36 -4.64 21.10
CA ARG A 109 -2.92 -3.77 20.01
C ARG A 109 -3.94 -2.69 19.70
N ALA A 110 -5.21 -3.01 19.80
CA ALA A 110 -6.31 -2.10 19.53
C ALA A 110 -7.40 -2.24 20.62
N PRO A 111 -7.13 -1.84 21.86
CA PRO A 111 -8.03 -2.10 23.00
C PRO A 111 -9.39 -1.40 22.88
N LYS A 112 -9.48 -0.38 22.01
CA LYS A 112 -10.74 0.33 21.73
C LYS A 112 -11.56 -0.32 20.61
N LEU A 113 -10.95 -1.20 19.79
CA LEU A 113 -11.66 -1.91 18.73
C LEU A 113 -12.53 -3.02 19.33
N SER A 114 -13.80 -3.02 19.00
CA SER A 114 -14.70 -4.13 19.34
C SER A 114 -14.54 -5.23 18.29
N ILE A 115 -14.01 -6.39 18.72
CA ILE A 115 -13.90 -7.59 17.88
C ILE A 115 -15.05 -8.51 18.30
N VAL A 116 -15.96 -8.79 17.38
CA VAL A 116 -17.16 -9.61 17.65
C VAL A 116 -17.21 -10.77 16.68
N TRP A 117 -17.34 -11.97 17.20
CA TRP A 117 -17.51 -13.17 16.38
C TRP A 117 -18.96 -13.32 15.95
N GLU A 118 -19.18 -13.75 14.73
CA GLU A 118 -20.51 -13.99 14.17
C GLU A 118 -21.29 -15.03 15.01
N GLN A 119 -20.58 -16.05 15.51
CA GLN A 119 -21.13 -17.08 16.37
C GLN A 119 -20.32 -17.23 17.63
N ALA A 120 -21.00 -17.29 18.78
CA ALA A 120 -20.37 -17.59 20.05
C ALA A 120 -19.85 -19.04 20.08
N LEU A 121 -18.69 -19.23 20.70
CA LEU A 121 -18.08 -20.55 20.91
C LEU A 121 -17.95 -20.86 22.40
N GLU A 122 -18.45 -22.01 22.79
CA GLU A 122 -18.27 -22.56 24.15
C GLU A 122 -16.88 -23.18 24.28
N MET A 123 -16.09 -22.66 25.22
CA MET A 123 -14.72 -23.16 25.46
C MET A 123 -14.33 -23.13 26.94
N PRO A 124 -13.36 -23.95 27.37
CA PRO A 124 -12.80 -23.85 28.71
C PRO A 124 -12.03 -22.54 28.90
N VAL A 125 -11.99 -22.03 30.11
CA VAL A 125 -11.05 -21.00 30.52
C VAL A 125 -9.68 -21.67 30.74
N TYR A 126 -8.65 -21.20 30.03
CA TYR A 126 -7.35 -21.83 30.10
C TYR A 126 -6.47 -21.24 31.20
N GLU A 127 -5.74 -22.13 31.89
CA GLU A 127 -4.58 -21.76 32.70
C GLU A 127 -3.38 -21.55 31.80
N LEU A 128 -2.60 -20.50 32.08
CA LEU A 128 -1.42 -20.15 31.32
C LEU A 128 -0.13 -20.43 32.11
N PRO A 129 0.98 -20.77 31.44
CA PRO A 129 2.28 -20.81 32.10
C PRO A 129 2.66 -19.39 32.59
N PRO A 130 3.36 -19.27 33.76
CA PRO A 130 3.60 -17.96 34.42
C PRO A 130 4.33 -16.93 33.54
N GLN A 131 5.13 -17.37 32.58
CA GLN A 131 5.89 -16.51 31.67
C GLN A 131 5.06 -16.04 30.47
N ALA A 132 3.84 -16.55 30.27
CA ALA A 132 3.03 -16.19 29.11
C ALA A 132 2.43 -14.77 29.23
N ARG A 133 2.55 -14.02 28.14
CA ARG A 133 1.84 -12.76 27.94
C ARG A 133 0.55 -13.02 27.17
N VAL A 134 -0.56 -12.43 27.62
CA VAL A 134 -1.84 -12.45 26.90
C VAL A 134 -1.84 -11.34 25.85
N PHE A 135 -2.17 -11.68 24.62
CA PHE A 135 -2.34 -10.75 23.50
C PHE A 135 -3.83 -10.44 23.26
N THR A 136 -4.66 -11.49 23.23
CA THR A 136 -6.12 -11.35 23.06
C THR A 136 -6.83 -12.09 24.17
N ALA A 137 -7.86 -11.46 24.72
CA ALA A 137 -8.70 -12.03 25.76
C ALA A 137 -10.19 -11.84 25.44
N GLU A 138 -11.03 -12.69 26.03
CA GLU A 138 -12.46 -12.45 26.09
C GLU A 138 -12.72 -11.08 26.75
N ARG A 139 -13.70 -10.34 26.23
CA ARG A 139 -13.88 -8.91 26.58
C ARG A 139 -14.29 -8.69 28.04
N TRP A 140 -15.16 -9.53 28.59
CA TRP A 140 -15.85 -9.28 29.85
C TRP A 140 -15.18 -9.98 31.03
N GLU A 141 -14.87 -11.26 30.88
CA GLU A 141 -14.24 -12.06 31.93
C GLU A 141 -12.70 -12.03 31.85
N GLY A 142 -12.14 -11.56 30.74
CA GLY A 142 -10.69 -11.49 30.56
C GLY A 142 -10.02 -12.85 30.33
N ALA A 143 -10.79 -13.88 30.01
CA ALA A 143 -10.24 -15.20 29.72
C ALA A 143 -9.28 -15.16 28.53
N PRO A 144 -8.07 -15.74 28.64
CA PRO A 144 -7.05 -15.68 27.61
C PRO A 144 -7.45 -16.51 26.38
N LEU A 145 -7.23 -15.96 25.19
CA LEU A 145 -7.56 -16.59 23.91
C LEU A 145 -6.35 -16.68 22.97
N VAL A 146 -5.43 -15.71 23.05
CA VAL A 146 -4.13 -15.76 22.41
C VAL A 146 -3.09 -15.35 23.42
N ALA A 147 -2.13 -16.23 23.68
CA ALA A 147 -1.05 -15.99 24.62
C ALA A 147 0.26 -16.65 24.16
N GLY A 148 1.39 -16.14 24.63
CA GLY A 148 2.67 -16.69 24.22
C GLY A 148 3.82 -16.15 25.04
N TYR A 149 5.00 -16.76 24.85
CA TYR A 149 6.23 -16.40 25.55
C TYR A 149 7.47 -16.72 24.72
N LYS A 150 8.55 -16.01 25.02
CA LYS A 150 9.87 -16.30 24.43
C LYS A 150 10.55 -17.42 25.20
N GLN A 151 11.23 -18.30 24.49
CA GLN A 151 12.06 -19.38 25.05
C GLN A 151 13.33 -19.54 24.22
N GLY A 152 14.50 -19.45 24.84
CA GLY A 152 15.76 -19.46 24.13
C GLY A 152 15.83 -18.36 23.06
N LYS A 153 16.11 -18.73 21.82
CA LYS A 153 16.12 -17.83 20.66
C LYS A 153 14.75 -17.76 19.94
N GLY A 154 13.81 -18.64 20.26
CA GLY A 154 12.49 -18.72 19.64
C GLY A 154 11.37 -18.39 20.61
N ALA A 155 10.16 -18.88 20.32
CA ALA A 155 8.96 -18.56 21.07
C ALA A 155 7.89 -19.63 20.92
N VAL A 156 6.89 -19.56 21.83
CA VAL A 156 5.62 -20.30 21.74
C VAL A 156 4.49 -19.32 21.68
N LEU A 157 3.60 -19.45 20.70
CA LEU A 157 2.31 -18.80 20.63
C LEU A 157 1.22 -19.86 20.74
N TRP A 158 0.25 -19.65 21.61
CA TRP A 158 -0.93 -20.48 21.71
C TRP A 158 -2.16 -19.68 21.31
N VAL A 159 -3.07 -20.30 20.56
CA VAL A 159 -4.33 -19.73 20.08
C VAL A 159 -5.47 -20.68 20.46
N ALA A 160 -6.43 -20.23 21.23
CA ALA A 160 -7.46 -21.09 21.85
C ALA A 160 -8.33 -21.86 20.84
N VAL A 161 -8.60 -21.26 19.68
CA VAL A 161 -9.41 -21.86 18.60
C VAL A 161 -8.84 -21.44 17.24
N ASN A 162 -9.32 -22.08 16.16
CA ASN A 162 -8.92 -21.71 14.80
C ASN A 162 -9.26 -20.22 14.50
N PRO A 163 -8.46 -19.54 13.68
CA PRO A 163 -8.61 -18.11 13.42
C PRO A 163 -9.77 -17.74 12.45
N GLY A 164 -10.55 -18.70 11.99
CA GLY A 164 -11.62 -18.51 11.01
C GLY A 164 -11.26 -19.08 9.64
N THR A 165 -12.11 -18.89 8.66
CA THR A 165 -11.92 -19.42 7.29
C THR A 165 -10.92 -18.62 6.48
N GLU A 166 -10.97 -17.30 6.59
CA GLU A 166 -10.03 -16.39 5.95
C GLU A 166 -8.83 -16.05 6.85
N GLY A 167 -8.92 -16.34 8.17
CA GLY A 167 -7.83 -16.21 9.13
C GLY A 167 -7.78 -14.88 9.86
N TYR A 168 -8.71 -13.98 9.64
CA TYR A 168 -8.77 -12.70 10.33
C TYR A 168 -10.08 -12.52 11.13
N GLU A 169 -11.10 -13.32 10.86
CA GLU A 169 -12.44 -13.10 11.40
C GLU A 169 -12.47 -13.14 12.94
N ARG A 170 -11.64 -14.00 13.53
CA ARG A 170 -11.58 -14.16 14.98
C ARG A 170 -10.44 -13.40 15.63
N PHE A 171 -9.25 -13.42 15.03
CA PHE A 171 -8.04 -12.86 15.63
C PHE A 171 -7.28 -12.00 14.61
N PRO A 172 -7.61 -10.70 14.46
CA PRO A 172 -6.97 -9.86 13.45
C PRO A 172 -5.47 -9.65 13.66
N TYR A 173 -4.95 -9.80 14.90
CA TYR A 173 -3.59 -9.40 15.27
C TYR A 173 -2.62 -10.56 15.55
N LEU A 174 -2.85 -11.76 14.99
CA LEU A 174 -1.94 -12.92 15.18
C LEU A 174 -0.53 -12.64 14.67
N LEU A 175 -0.40 -11.97 13.51
CA LEU A 175 0.91 -11.61 12.96
C LEU A 175 1.67 -10.63 13.85
N HIS A 176 0.95 -9.72 14.50
CA HIS A 176 1.54 -8.80 15.47
C HIS A 176 2.03 -9.54 16.72
N ALA A 177 1.26 -10.51 17.21
CA ALA A 177 1.69 -11.34 18.33
C ALA A 177 2.95 -12.15 17.99
N LEU A 178 3.02 -12.73 16.79
CA LEU A 178 4.21 -13.42 16.29
C LEU A 178 5.41 -12.46 16.18
N ASN A 179 5.22 -11.25 15.66
CA ASN A 179 6.27 -10.24 15.57
C ASN A 179 6.80 -9.82 16.95
N ASP A 180 5.93 -9.63 17.96
CA ASP A 180 6.31 -9.35 19.35
C ASP A 180 7.14 -10.49 19.98
N LEU A 181 6.82 -11.70 19.59
CA LEU A 181 7.54 -12.89 20.04
C LEU A 181 8.88 -13.10 19.31
N GLY A 182 9.19 -12.27 18.31
CA GLY A 182 10.47 -12.26 17.64
C GLY A 182 10.47 -12.85 16.23
N MET A 183 9.29 -13.04 15.62
CA MET A 183 9.22 -13.39 14.20
C MET A 183 9.86 -12.29 13.37
N ALA A 184 10.89 -12.66 12.62
CA ALA A 184 11.52 -11.74 11.70
C ALA A 184 10.57 -11.44 10.52
N VAL A 185 10.46 -10.18 10.16
CA VAL A 185 9.72 -9.74 8.97
C VAL A 185 10.61 -9.97 7.74
N PRO A 186 10.21 -10.82 6.77
CA PRO A 186 11.14 -11.34 5.78
C PRO A 186 11.49 -10.37 4.66
N PHE A 187 10.54 -9.54 4.27
CA PHE A 187 10.66 -8.69 3.09
C PHE A 187 10.08 -7.31 3.35
N ARG A 188 10.49 -6.35 2.51
CA ARG A 188 9.96 -4.98 2.54
C ARG A 188 9.72 -4.48 1.12
N SER A 189 8.60 -3.82 0.90
CA SER A 189 8.33 -3.02 -0.28
C SER A 189 8.52 -1.54 0.05
N SER A 190 8.90 -0.73 -0.93
CA SER A 190 8.91 0.72 -0.85
C SER A 190 8.08 1.33 -1.99
N LYS A 191 6.91 0.75 -2.30
CA LYS A 191 6.12 1.09 -3.49
C LYS A 191 4.65 1.40 -3.20
N LEU A 192 4.24 1.43 -1.93
CA LEU A 192 2.88 1.81 -1.57
C LEU A 192 2.66 3.30 -1.84
N TRP A 193 1.48 3.63 -2.30
CA TRP A 193 0.94 4.96 -2.31
C TRP A 193 -0.06 5.10 -1.16
N ALA A 194 -0.27 6.32 -0.66
CA ALA A 194 -1.30 6.57 0.33
C ALA A 194 -1.96 7.93 0.08
N PHE A 195 -3.28 7.99 0.21
CA PHE A 195 -4.00 9.26 0.24
C PHE A 195 -3.87 9.91 1.61
N PHE A 196 -3.60 11.21 1.63
CA PHE A 196 -3.43 12.01 2.82
C PHE A 196 -4.30 13.27 2.76
N ASP A 197 -5.29 13.33 3.64
CA ASP A 197 -6.08 14.54 3.82
C ASP A 197 -5.44 15.42 4.91
N SER A 198 -4.83 16.51 4.48
CA SER A 198 -4.16 17.46 5.37
C SER A 198 -5.13 18.14 6.35
N SER A 199 -6.42 18.26 6.03
CA SER A 199 -7.43 18.91 6.88
C SER A 199 -7.54 18.28 8.27
N TYR A 200 -7.25 16.98 8.37
CA TYR A 200 -7.27 16.25 9.64
C TYR A 200 -5.94 16.34 10.43
N ARG A 201 -4.87 16.86 9.82
CA ARG A 201 -3.51 16.71 10.35
C ARG A 201 -2.64 17.97 10.26
N LEU A 202 -3.22 19.14 10.21
CA LEU A 202 -2.50 20.43 10.06
C LEU A 202 -1.46 20.73 11.17
N ARG A 203 -1.57 20.11 12.33
CA ARG A 203 -0.69 20.34 13.50
C ARG A 203 0.19 19.17 13.87
N VAL A 204 0.46 18.26 12.92
CA VAL A 204 1.35 17.12 13.16
C VAL A 204 2.80 17.47 12.86
N ASP A 205 3.72 16.72 13.47
CA ASP A 205 5.13 16.72 13.11
C ASP A 205 5.31 15.97 11.77
N VAL A 206 5.46 16.73 10.69
CA VAL A 206 5.55 16.19 9.32
C VAL A 206 6.84 15.40 9.09
N ASP A 207 7.95 15.74 9.74
CA ASP A 207 9.22 15.00 9.63
C ASP A 207 9.07 13.60 10.28
N TYR A 208 8.42 13.54 11.46
CA TYR A 208 8.10 12.26 12.11
C TYR A 208 7.20 11.38 11.22
N PHE A 209 6.16 11.96 10.63
CA PHE A 209 5.23 11.21 9.79
C PHE A 209 5.88 10.75 8.48
N ALA A 210 6.67 11.59 7.82
CA ALA A 210 7.38 11.21 6.59
C ALA A 210 8.30 10.00 6.81
N LYS A 211 9.09 10.02 7.90
CA LYS A 211 9.92 8.89 8.29
C LYS A 211 9.09 7.62 8.53
N ARG A 212 8.01 7.74 9.29
CA ARG A 212 7.12 6.63 9.60
C ARG A 212 6.44 6.04 8.35
N TRP A 213 5.99 6.89 7.43
CA TRP A 213 5.44 6.45 6.13
C TRP A 213 6.49 5.69 5.32
N ARG A 214 7.70 6.22 5.24
CA ARG A 214 8.80 5.52 4.55
C ARG A 214 9.08 4.14 5.16
N GLU A 215 9.15 4.04 6.47
CA GLU A 215 9.36 2.79 7.19
C GLU A 215 8.21 1.79 6.94
N SER A 216 7.00 2.27 6.71
CA SER A 216 5.81 1.47 6.38
C SER A 216 5.71 1.09 4.89
N GLY A 217 6.68 1.49 4.06
CA GLY A 217 6.72 1.15 2.64
C GLY A 217 6.05 2.17 1.71
N VAL A 218 5.61 3.32 2.22
CA VAL A 218 5.03 4.40 1.40
C VAL A 218 6.13 5.07 0.58
N ALA A 219 5.93 5.12 -0.73
CA ALA A 219 6.82 5.76 -1.70
C ALA A 219 6.21 7.02 -2.31
N ALA A 220 4.89 7.16 -2.27
CA ALA A 220 4.21 8.36 -2.73
C ALA A 220 3.01 8.68 -1.85
N LEU A 221 2.83 9.98 -1.60
CA LEU A 221 1.71 10.53 -0.87
C LEU A 221 0.83 11.32 -1.83
N GLN A 222 -0.45 11.03 -1.87
CA GLN A 222 -1.45 11.77 -2.62
C GLN A 222 -2.17 12.72 -1.67
N VAL A 223 -1.94 14.01 -1.79
CA VAL A 223 -2.39 15.02 -0.83
C VAL A 223 -3.58 15.77 -1.38
N ALA A 224 -4.69 15.78 -0.64
CA ALA A 224 -5.84 16.61 -0.94
C ALA A 224 -5.43 18.07 -1.14
N ALA A 225 -5.60 18.60 -2.35
CA ALA A 225 -5.00 19.86 -2.76
C ALA A 225 -6.01 20.99 -3.07
N TRP A 226 -7.30 20.71 -3.21
CA TRP A 226 -8.31 21.72 -3.57
C TRP A 226 -8.46 22.86 -2.55
N HIS A 227 -8.12 22.60 -1.26
CA HIS A 227 -8.16 23.61 -0.21
C HIS A 227 -7.18 24.77 -0.43
N PHE A 228 -6.08 24.52 -1.14
CA PHE A 228 -5.02 25.49 -1.35
C PHE A 228 -5.33 26.52 -2.45
N TYR A 229 -6.49 26.42 -3.11
CA TYR A 229 -6.96 27.46 -4.05
C TYR A 229 -7.25 28.80 -3.36
N ASP A 230 -7.69 28.76 -2.11
CA ASP A 230 -8.13 29.96 -1.37
C ASP A 230 -6.96 30.73 -0.74
N GLY A 231 -5.74 30.24 -0.87
CA GLY A 231 -4.53 30.98 -0.48
C GLY A 231 -4.33 31.17 1.02
N ASP A 232 -4.89 30.30 1.88
CA ASP A 232 -4.66 30.32 3.31
C ASP A 232 -3.16 30.17 3.65
N ALA A 233 -2.60 31.16 4.34
CA ALA A 233 -1.16 31.23 4.60
C ALA A 233 -0.65 30.08 5.49
N GLU A 234 -1.43 29.62 6.47
CA GLU A 234 -1.07 28.53 7.37
C GLU A 234 -1.04 27.21 6.59
N GLN A 235 -2.02 26.96 5.75
CA GLN A 235 -2.11 25.78 4.90
C GLN A 235 -0.99 25.76 3.85
N ILE A 236 -0.69 26.91 3.23
CA ILE A 236 0.41 27.04 2.27
C ILE A 236 1.74 26.66 2.90
N GLU A 237 2.04 27.21 4.08
CA GLU A 237 3.30 26.93 4.78
C GLU A 237 3.34 25.47 5.27
N TYR A 238 2.24 24.94 5.75
CA TYR A 238 2.13 23.54 6.12
C TYR A 238 2.44 22.61 4.93
N LEU A 239 1.85 22.89 3.76
CA LEU A 239 2.05 22.08 2.56
C LEU A 239 3.51 22.10 2.09
N LYS A 240 4.18 23.25 2.13
CA LYS A 240 5.62 23.37 1.83
C LYS A 240 6.46 22.49 2.75
N ARG A 241 6.17 22.52 4.06
CA ARG A 241 6.88 21.70 5.06
C ARG A 241 6.62 20.21 4.84
N LEU A 242 5.37 19.81 4.55
CA LEU A 242 4.99 18.43 4.27
C LEU A 242 5.75 17.89 3.05
N ILE A 243 5.75 18.64 1.93
CA ILE A 243 6.46 18.27 0.71
C ILE A 243 7.97 18.12 0.99
N SER A 244 8.57 19.11 1.68
CA SER A 244 9.99 19.07 2.03
C SER A 244 10.35 17.87 2.91
N ALA A 245 9.52 17.55 3.92
CA ALA A 245 9.72 16.39 4.79
C ALA A 245 9.63 15.07 4.02
N CYS A 246 8.66 14.93 3.11
CA CYS A 246 8.51 13.76 2.25
C CYS A 246 9.73 13.58 1.34
N HIS A 247 10.22 14.65 0.71
CA HIS A 247 11.39 14.59 -0.17
C HIS A 247 12.67 14.15 0.57
N LYS A 248 12.86 14.58 1.82
CA LYS A 248 13.99 14.12 2.65
C LYS A 248 13.99 12.60 2.84
N GLU A 249 12.82 11.99 2.87
CA GLU A 249 12.63 10.54 3.01
C GLU A 249 12.42 9.83 1.66
N SER A 250 12.70 10.51 0.54
CA SER A 250 12.51 9.98 -0.82
C SER A 250 11.08 9.51 -1.10
N ILE A 251 10.08 10.24 -0.56
CA ILE A 251 8.65 10.04 -0.82
C ILE A 251 8.20 11.09 -1.82
N LEU A 252 7.57 10.66 -2.90
CA LEU A 252 6.93 11.55 -3.88
C LEU A 252 5.64 12.15 -3.32
N VAL A 253 5.30 13.37 -3.75
CA VAL A 253 4.07 14.03 -3.31
C VAL A 253 3.25 14.48 -4.52
N TYR A 254 2.01 13.98 -4.61
CA TYR A 254 1.07 14.26 -5.68
C TYR A 254 -0.04 15.18 -5.18
N ALA A 255 -0.41 16.17 -5.99
CA ALA A 255 -1.62 16.93 -5.78
C ALA A 255 -2.84 16.06 -6.18
N TRP A 256 -3.70 15.75 -5.23
CA TRP A 256 -4.98 15.08 -5.47
C TRP A 256 -6.03 16.15 -5.76
N LEU A 257 -6.52 16.19 -6.98
CA LEU A 257 -7.50 17.14 -7.49
C LEU A 257 -8.83 16.42 -7.72
N GLU A 258 -9.74 16.56 -6.80
CA GLU A 258 -11.07 15.95 -6.86
C GLU A 258 -12.05 16.87 -7.60
N LEU A 259 -11.89 16.91 -8.93
CA LEU A 259 -12.75 17.70 -9.82
C LEU A 259 -14.02 16.90 -10.19
N PRO A 260 -15.18 17.57 -10.37
CA PRO A 260 -15.42 19.01 -10.47
C PRO A 260 -15.63 19.73 -9.12
N HIS A 261 -15.28 19.10 -7.99
CA HIS A 261 -15.32 19.76 -6.69
C HIS A 261 -14.29 20.89 -6.61
N VAL A 262 -14.69 22.02 -6.04
CA VAL A 262 -13.84 23.21 -5.84
C VAL A 262 -13.91 23.71 -4.41
N SER A 263 -13.03 24.64 -4.04
CA SER A 263 -13.04 25.27 -2.74
C SER A 263 -14.33 26.07 -2.48
N GLU A 264 -14.64 26.30 -1.20
CA GLU A 264 -15.78 27.11 -0.76
C GLU A 264 -15.71 28.52 -1.34
N GLY A 265 -14.52 29.15 -1.33
CA GLY A 265 -14.32 30.51 -1.84
C GLY A 265 -14.62 30.61 -3.34
N PHE A 266 -14.07 29.66 -4.12
CA PHE A 266 -14.32 29.59 -5.55
C PHE A 266 -15.82 29.41 -5.87
N TRP A 267 -16.48 28.47 -5.19
CA TRP A 267 -17.90 28.16 -5.42
C TRP A 267 -18.84 29.32 -5.05
N ARG A 268 -18.50 30.10 -3.99
CA ARG A 268 -19.26 31.31 -3.61
C ARG A 268 -19.05 32.47 -4.59
N ALA A 269 -17.83 32.62 -5.11
CA ALA A 269 -17.49 33.68 -6.05
C ALA A 269 -18.17 33.50 -7.41
N HIS A 270 -18.54 32.26 -7.78
CA HIS A 270 -19.03 31.92 -9.12
C HIS A 270 -20.37 31.15 -9.11
N PRO A 271 -21.48 31.76 -8.63
CA PRO A 271 -22.78 31.10 -8.60
C PRO A 271 -23.27 30.69 -9.99
N GLU A 272 -22.88 31.43 -11.04
CA GLU A 272 -23.24 31.20 -12.44
C GLU A 272 -22.58 29.97 -13.06
N TRP A 273 -21.53 29.41 -12.40
CA TRP A 273 -20.80 28.24 -12.89
C TRP A 273 -21.15 26.96 -12.12
N ARG A 274 -22.03 27.04 -11.14
CA ARG A 274 -22.40 25.88 -10.33
C ARG A 274 -23.05 24.79 -11.18
N GLU A 275 -22.69 23.55 -10.93
CA GLU A 275 -23.36 22.42 -11.56
C GLU A 275 -24.83 22.35 -11.07
N LYS A 276 -25.72 21.85 -11.90
CA LYS A 276 -27.15 21.75 -11.60
C LYS A 276 -27.60 20.30 -11.50
N THR A 277 -28.48 20.05 -10.53
CA THR A 277 -29.20 18.79 -10.37
C THR A 277 -30.40 18.67 -11.32
N ALA A 278 -31.05 17.52 -11.39
CA ALA A 278 -32.23 17.32 -12.21
C ALA A 278 -33.49 18.06 -11.71
N VAL A 279 -33.43 18.64 -10.52
CA VAL A 279 -34.45 19.62 -10.04
C VAL A 279 -33.98 21.06 -10.22
N LEU A 280 -32.87 21.29 -10.92
CA LEU A 280 -32.25 22.58 -11.23
C LEU A 280 -31.67 23.32 -10.02
N ASP A 281 -31.54 22.69 -8.89
CA ASP A 281 -30.83 23.23 -7.75
C ASP A 281 -29.30 23.19 -7.97
N ASP A 282 -28.57 24.05 -7.26
CA ASP A 282 -27.12 24.05 -7.24
C ASP A 282 -26.61 22.74 -6.64
N ALA A 283 -25.68 22.08 -7.32
CA ALA A 283 -25.14 20.78 -6.90
C ALA A 283 -24.10 20.95 -5.78
N GLN A 284 -24.60 21.04 -4.56
CA GLN A 284 -23.82 20.78 -3.36
C GLN A 284 -24.23 19.40 -2.84
N LEU A 285 -23.40 18.37 -3.14
CA LEU A 285 -23.68 16.98 -2.79
C LEU A 285 -22.79 16.59 -1.60
N ASP A 286 -23.43 16.42 -0.45
CA ASP A 286 -22.77 16.26 0.84
C ASP A 286 -21.82 17.45 1.13
N TRP A 287 -20.51 17.23 1.16
CA TRP A 287 -19.49 18.27 1.35
C TRP A 287 -18.94 18.83 0.02
N ARG A 288 -19.20 18.17 -1.10
CA ARG A 288 -18.71 18.55 -2.43
C ARG A 288 -19.50 19.70 -3.04
N LYS A 289 -18.79 20.69 -3.52
CA LYS A 289 -19.31 21.87 -4.23
C LYS A 289 -18.91 21.78 -5.69
N LEU A 290 -19.87 21.46 -6.55
CA LEU A 290 -19.61 21.07 -7.92
C LEU A 290 -19.78 22.24 -8.87
N VAL A 291 -18.84 22.39 -9.82
CA VAL A 291 -18.91 23.37 -10.90
C VAL A 291 -19.07 22.70 -12.26
N ASN A 292 -19.82 23.32 -13.14
CA ASN A 292 -20.01 22.89 -14.51
C ASN A 292 -18.75 23.15 -15.35
N LEU A 293 -17.87 22.16 -15.46
CA LEU A 293 -16.63 22.25 -16.24
C LEU A 293 -16.86 22.19 -17.77
N THR A 294 -18.10 21.99 -18.26
CA THR A 294 -18.42 22.17 -19.69
C THR A 294 -18.54 23.64 -20.06
N ASN A 295 -18.84 24.50 -19.10
CA ASN A 295 -18.79 25.96 -19.27
C ASN A 295 -17.34 26.41 -19.46
N ARG A 296 -17.02 27.01 -20.60
CA ARG A 296 -15.66 27.39 -20.97
C ARG A 296 -15.04 28.47 -20.08
N ALA A 297 -15.82 29.36 -19.51
CA ALA A 297 -15.32 30.34 -18.55
C ALA A 297 -14.96 29.67 -17.22
N ALA A 298 -15.83 28.79 -16.71
CA ALA A 298 -15.57 27.99 -15.52
C ALA A 298 -14.32 27.11 -15.68
N PHE A 299 -14.22 26.38 -16.80
CA PHE A 299 -13.05 25.55 -17.12
C PHE A 299 -11.76 26.37 -17.18
N THR A 300 -11.81 27.55 -17.82
CA THR A 300 -10.64 28.42 -17.95
C THR A 300 -10.14 28.90 -16.59
N GLU A 301 -11.05 29.37 -15.72
CA GLU A 301 -10.66 29.88 -14.41
C GLU A 301 -10.23 28.74 -13.46
N ALA A 302 -10.91 27.59 -13.47
CA ALA A 302 -10.48 26.41 -12.73
C ALA A 302 -9.10 25.94 -13.20
N SER A 303 -8.85 25.90 -14.52
CA SER A 303 -7.54 25.55 -15.10
C SER A 303 -6.43 26.51 -14.67
N LYS A 304 -6.73 27.80 -14.56
CA LYS A 304 -5.79 28.80 -14.04
C LYS A 304 -5.50 28.56 -12.56
N GLY A 305 -6.50 28.25 -11.74
CA GLY A 305 -6.31 27.89 -10.33
C GLY A 305 -5.43 26.66 -10.15
N VAL A 306 -5.71 25.58 -10.91
CA VAL A 306 -4.88 24.36 -10.90
C VAL A 306 -3.45 24.66 -11.33
N ARG A 307 -3.27 25.45 -12.39
CA ARG A 307 -1.94 25.85 -12.86
C ARG A 307 -1.17 26.60 -11.78
N THR A 308 -1.80 27.57 -11.12
CA THR A 308 -1.20 28.31 -10.00
C THR A 308 -0.81 27.38 -8.87
N LEU A 309 -1.68 26.46 -8.47
CA LEU A 309 -1.41 25.46 -7.44
C LEU A 309 -0.19 24.60 -7.77
N ILE A 310 -0.11 24.06 -9.00
CA ILE A 310 0.98 23.17 -9.40
C ILE A 310 2.30 23.92 -9.57
N GLU A 311 2.26 25.18 -10.02
CA GLU A 311 3.46 26.02 -10.15
C GLU A 311 3.97 26.54 -8.80
N SER A 312 3.11 26.73 -7.80
CA SER A 312 3.45 27.33 -6.49
C SER A 312 4.14 26.36 -5.53
N PHE A 313 4.03 25.06 -5.74
CA PHE A 313 4.59 24.04 -4.86
C PHE A 313 5.47 23.04 -5.63
N ASP A 314 6.31 22.34 -4.89
CA ASP A 314 7.26 21.39 -5.46
C ASP A 314 6.67 19.97 -5.60
N TRP A 315 5.52 19.87 -6.24
CA TRP A 315 4.83 18.63 -6.55
C TRP A 315 5.65 17.71 -7.46
N ASP A 316 5.56 16.41 -7.24
CA ASP A 316 6.13 15.36 -8.10
C ASP A 316 5.14 14.82 -9.12
N GLY A 317 3.86 14.99 -8.85
CA GLY A 317 2.79 14.54 -9.73
C GLY A 317 1.45 15.20 -9.42
N VAL A 318 0.48 14.90 -10.28
CA VAL A 318 -0.92 15.33 -10.16
C VAL A 318 -1.81 14.12 -10.42
N ASN A 319 -2.81 13.94 -9.56
CA ASN A 319 -3.87 12.98 -9.74
C ASN A 319 -5.20 13.70 -9.99
N LEU A 320 -5.77 13.50 -11.17
CA LEU A 320 -7.17 13.87 -11.45
C LEU A 320 -8.05 12.79 -10.82
N ALA A 321 -8.59 13.09 -9.66
CA ALA A 321 -9.38 12.14 -8.91
C ALA A 321 -10.87 12.35 -9.14
N GLU A 322 -11.58 11.26 -9.35
CA GLU A 322 -13.04 11.19 -9.35
C GLU A 322 -13.72 12.20 -10.32
N LEU A 323 -13.06 12.46 -11.47
CA LEU A 323 -13.63 13.35 -12.49
C LEU A 323 -14.74 12.65 -13.27
N TYR A 324 -15.88 12.55 -12.63
CA TYR A 324 -17.16 12.02 -13.10
C TYR A 324 -18.31 12.71 -12.33
N PHE A 325 -19.53 12.17 -12.32
CA PHE A 325 -20.71 12.82 -11.71
C PHE A 325 -21.13 12.13 -10.40
N GLU A 326 -21.45 12.93 -9.37
CA GLU A 326 -21.73 12.47 -8.01
C GLU A 326 -23.19 12.00 -7.79
N SER A 327 -23.69 11.12 -8.65
CA SER A 327 -25.10 10.69 -8.64
C SER A 327 -25.29 9.28 -8.08
N LEU A 328 -24.75 8.99 -6.89
CA LEU A 328 -24.72 7.64 -6.28
C LEU A 328 -26.09 6.97 -6.12
N GLU A 329 -27.19 7.75 -6.06
CA GLU A 329 -28.56 7.24 -5.99
C GLU A 329 -29.21 7.12 -7.39
N GLY A 330 -28.48 7.52 -8.43
CA GLY A 330 -28.93 7.46 -9.81
C GLY A 330 -30.17 8.31 -10.08
N MET A 331 -30.90 7.98 -11.16
CA MET A 331 -32.10 8.70 -11.56
C MET A 331 -33.26 8.57 -10.56
N ALA A 332 -33.16 7.66 -9.59
CA ALA A 332 -34.17 7.51 -8.54
C ALA A 332 -34.22 8.75 -7.61
N ASN A 333 -33.13 9.52 -7.53
CA ASN A 333 -33.10 10.76 -6.76
C ASN A 333 -32.71 11.96 -7.66
N PRO A 334 -33.70 12.62 -8.31
CA PRO A 334 -33.43 13.76 -9.18
C PRO A 334 -32.74 14.94 -8.49
N ALA A 335 -32.94 15.12 -7.17
CA ALA A 335 -32.30 16.18 -6.41
C ALA A 335 -30.79 16.00 -6.21
N ARG A 336 -30.28 14.81 -6.49
CA ARG A 336 -28.84 14.47 -6.42
C ARG A 336 -28.28 14.00 -7.76
N PHE A 337 -29.06 14.07 -8.83
CA PHE A 337 -28.63 13.62 -10.15
C PHE A 337 -28.07 14.77 -10.99
N THR A 338 -26.83 14.67 -11.42
CA THR A 338 -26.10 15.68 -12.22
C THR A 338 -25.51 15.06 -13.49
N PRO A 339 -25.09 15.87 -14.47
CA PRO A 339 -25.20 17.31 -14.60
C PRO A 339 -26.46 17.71 -15.40
N MET A 340 -27.11 18.84 -15.04
CA MET A 340 -28.32 19.34 -15.71
C MET A 340 -28.27 20.84 -16.07
N ASN A 341 -27.07 21.36 -16.28
CA ASN A 341 -26.88 22.74 -16.76
C ASN A 341 -27.45 22.95 -18.17
N ASP A 342 -27.81 24.18 -18.49
CA ASP A 342 -28.49 24.52 -19.76
C ASP A 342 -27.67 24.15 -21.00
N ASP A 343 -26.36 24.31 -20.98
CA ASP A 343 -25.45 23.96 -22.07
C ASP A 343 -25.44 22.42 -22.32
N ILE A 344 -25.41 21.63 -21.26
CA ILE A 344 -25.45 20.17 -21.32
C ILE A 344 -26.80 19.68 -21.83
N ARG A 345 -27.87 20.24 -21.32
CA ARG A 345 -29.24 19.93 -21.76
C ARG A 345 -29.47 20.31 -23.23
N ALA A 346 -28.97 21.46 -23.64
CA ALA A 346 -29.08 21.92 -25.05
C ALA A 346 -28.28 21.01 -25.98
N GLU A 347 -27.05 20.59 -25.58
CA GLU A 347 -26.26 19.65 -26.37
C GLU A 347 -26.97 18.29 -26.50
N PHE A 348 -27.44 17.71 -25.40
CA PHE A 348 -28.14 16.43 -25.44
C PHE A 348 -29.43 16.51 -26.26
N LYS A 349 -30.22 17.60 -26.09
CA LYS A 349 -31.45 17.83 -26.89
C LYS A 349 -31.13 17.92 -28.38
N ARG A 350 -30.03 18.56 -28.76
CA ARG A 350 -29.58 18.62 -30.16
C ARG A 350 -29.23 17.23 -30.71
N LEU A 351 -28.61 16.36 -29.89
CA LEU A 351 -28.18 15.02 -30.27
C LEU A 351 -29.33 14.02 -30.31
N GLN A 352 -30.26 14.10 -29.35
CA GLN A 352 -31.25 13.06 -29.10
C GLN A 352 -32.70 13.50 -29.28
N GLY A 353 -32.94 14.81 -29.54
CA GLY A 353 -34.25 15.36 -29.79
C GLY A 353 -35.10 15.63 -28.53
N VAL A 354 -34.61 15.30 -27.34
CA VAL A 354 -35.32 15.44 -26.06
C VAL A 354 -34.49 16.18 -25.03
N ASP A 355 -35.12 16.98 -24.19
CA ASP A 355 -34.46 17.56 -23.01
C ASP A 355 -34.33 16.50 -21.94
N PRO A 356 -33.12 16.25 -21.38
CA PRO A 356 -32.90 15.21 -20.38
C PRO A 356 -33.75 15.35 -19.11
N LEU A 357 -34.22 16.55 -18.75
CA LEU A 357 -35.15 16.71 -17.63
C LEU A 357 -36.47 15.95 -17.84
N THR A 358 -36.91 15.75 -19.10
CA THR A 358 -38.12 14.97 -19.39
C THR A 358 -37.99 13.51 -19.09
N LEU A 359 -36.74 13.00 -18.94
CA LEU A 359 -36.46 11.61 -18.63
C LEU A 359 -36.73 11.26 -17.15
N PHE A 360 -36.95 12.25 -16.30
CA PHE A 360 -37.33 12.09 -14.90
C PHE A 360 -38.84 12.06 -14.67
N VAL A 361 -39.61 12.18 -15.73
CA VAL A 361 -41.07 12.10 -15.71
C VAL A 361 -41.48 10.71 -16.24
N SER A 362 -42.21 9.94 -15.45
CA SER A 362 -42.65 8.59 -15.83
C SER A 362 -43.85 8.63 -16.81
N PRO A 363 -43.89 7.76 -17.82
CA PRO A 363 -42.84 6.79 -18.26
C PRO A 363 -41.82 7.44 -19.20
N ALA A 364 -40.55 7.39 -18.85
CA ALA A 364 -39.47 7.81 -19.73
C ALA A 364 -39.12 6.72 -20.74
N PRO A 365 -38.85 7.03 -22.02
CA PRO A 365 -38.43 6.06 -23.01
C PRO A 365 -37.08 5.43 -22.63
N PRO A 366 -36.98 4.09 -22.42
CA PRO A 366 -35.76 3.45 -21.93
C PRO A 366 -34.52 3.71 -22.80
N GLU A 367 -34.71 3.77 -24.13
CA GLU A 367 -33.62 4.04 -25.08
C GLU A 367 -33.08 5.48 -24.94
N LYS A 368 -33.91 6.46 -24.56
CA LYS A 368 -33.47 7.84 -24.30
C LYS A 368 -32.78 7.96 -22.96
N VAL A 369 -33.25 7.23 -21.96
CA VAL A 369 -32.55 7.12 -20.65
C VAL A 369 -31.16 6.53 -20.88
N ARG A 370 -31.05 5.39 -21.59
CA ARG A 370 -29.75 4.78 -21.90
C ARG A 370 -28.84 5.76 -22.65
N ALA A 371 -29.34 6.42 -23.68
CA ALA A 371 -28.58 7.41 -24.45
C ALA A 371 -28.08 8.57 -23.57
N PHE A 372 -28.83 8.99 -22.53
CA PHE A 372 -28.39 10.04 -21.62
C PHE A 372 -27.30 9.54 -20.65
N LEU A 373 -27.39 8.34 -20.13
CA LEU A 373 -26.37 7.75 -19.28
C LEU A 373 -25.04 7.55 -20.05
N ASP A 374 -25.10 7.07 -21.31
CA ASP A 374 -23.93 6.95 -22.18
C ASP A 374 -23.34 8.32 -22.57
N TYR A 375 -24.20 9.32 -22.77
CA TYR A 375 -23.76 10.71 -23.00
C TYR A 375 -22.98 11.26 -21.78
N ARG A 376 -23.47 11.00 -20.55
CA ARG A 376 -22.75 11.40 -19.32
C ARG A 376 -21.35 10.76 -19.26
N ALA A 377 -21.23 9.48 -19.54
CA ALA A 377 -19.94 8.80 -19.58
C ALA A 377 -18.99 9.40 -20.66
N SER A 378 -19.54 9.71 -21.84
CA SER A 378 -18.79 10.39 -22.90
C SER A 378 -18.36 11.81 -22.50
N LEU A 379 -19.20 12.52 -21.72
CA LEU A 379 -18.90 13.84 -21.21
C LEU A 379 -17.80 13.82 -20.17
N ALA A 380 -17.84 12.88 -19.22
CA ALA A 380 -16.77 12.67 -18.24
C ALA A 380 -15.43 12.38 -18.93
N ARG A 381 -15.42 11.47 -19.92
CA ARG A 381 -14.22 11.18 -20.73
C ARG A 381 -13.68 12.40 -21.46
N ARG A 382 -14.56 13.25 -22.04
CA ARG A 382 -14.15 14.48 -22.72
C ARG A 382 -13.46 15.42 -21.74
N GLN A 383 -14.02 15.63 -20.56
CA GLN A 383 -13.42 16.43 -19.49
C GLN A 383 -12.08 15.88 -19.03
N GLN A 384 -11.95 14.56 -18.84
CA GLN A 384 -10.67 13.92 -18.48
C GLN A 384 -9.59 14.21 -19.53
N GLY A 385 -9.93 14.12 -20.84
CA GLY A 385 -9.00 14.46 -21.92
C GLY A 385 -8.58 15.94 -21.91
N GLU A 386 -9.53 16.87 -21.77
CA GLU A 386 -9.23 18.31 -21.69
C GLU A 386 -8.35 18.66 -20.48
N TRP A 387 -8.58 18.03 -19.33
CA TRP A 387 -7.72 18.21 -18.14
C TRP A 387 -6.34 17.60 -18.32
N LEU A 388 -6.20 16.45 -18.98
CA LEU A 388 -4.90 15.90 -19.33
C LEU A 388 -4.12 16.86 -20.23
N ASP A 389 -4.76 17.52 -21.22
CA ASP A 389 -4.12 18.56 -22.06
C ASP A 389 -3.60 19.74 -21.22
N VAL A 390 -4.38 20.20 -20.24
CA VAL A 390 -3.96 21.25 -19.30
C VAL A 390 -2.73 20.80 -18.52
N LEU A 391 -2.75 19.60 -17.93
CA LEU A 391 -1.64 19.06 -17.12
C LEU A 391 -0.39 18.79 -17.98
N GLU A 392 -0.54 18.31 -19.22
CA GLU A 392 0.56 18.17 -20.17
C GLU A 392 1.21 19.51 -20.49
N SER A 393 0.41 20.58 -20.59
CA SER A 393 0.94 21.92 -20.79
C SER A 393 1.78 22.41 -19.60
N ILE A 394 1.45 22.00 -18.37
CA ILE A 394 2.24 22.28 -17.17
C ILE A 394 3.49 21.38 -17.16
N ARG A 395 3.35 20.10 -17.52
CA ARG A 395 4.46 19.15 -17.60
C ARG A 395 5.55 19.59 -18.59
N ARG A 396 5.23 20.31 -19.65
CA ARG A 396 6.25 20.92 -20.52
C ARG A 396 7.20 21.86 -19.79
N LYS A 397 6.74 22.52 -18.71
CA LYS A 397 7.57 23.39 -17.85
C LYS A 397 8.23 22.62 -16.69
N LYS A 398 7.56 21.56 -16.19
CA LYS A 398 8.03 20.67 -15.11
C LYS A 398 8.11 19.22 -15.66
N PRO A 399 9.15 18.87 -16.48
CA PRO A 399 9.17 17.62 -17.23
C PRO A 399 9.19 16.36 -16.34
N TYR A 400 9.52 16.51 -15.08
CA TYR A 400 9.52 15.45 -14.07
C TYR A 400 8.14 15.12 -13.51
N LEU A 401 7.10 15.92 -13.80
CA LEU A 401 5.76 15.75 -13.23
C LEU A 401 5.11 14.46 -13.74
N ASP A 402 4.71 13.57 -12.83
CA ASP A 402 3.92 12.37 -13.18
C ASP A 402 2.41 12.71 -13.15
N LEU A 403 1.61 11.97 -13.91
CA LEU A 403 0.16 12.14 -13.96
C LEU A 403 -0.53 10.85 -13.57
N ALA A 404 -1.66 10.97 -12.88
CA ALA A 404 -2.57 9.89 -12.58
C ALA A 404 -4.02 10.32 -12.80
N ILE A 405 -4.88 9.37 -13.09
CA ILE A 405 -6.34 9.49 -13.02
C ILE A 405 -6.84 8.44 -12.05
N THR A 406 -7.59 8.84 -11.04
CA THR A 406 -8.34 7.93 -10.17
C THR A 406 -9.78 7.84 -10.64
N GLN A 407 -10.24 6.62 -10.87
CA GLN A 407 -11.62 6.34 -11.24
C GLN A 407 -12.11 5.09 -10.50
N ILE A 408 -13.33 5.17 -9.99
CA ILE A 408 -13.99 4.05 -9.32
C ILE A 408 -14.18 2.87 -10.29
N ASP A 409 -14.06 1.64 -9.79
CA ASP A 409 -14.25 0.43 -10.59
C ASP A 409 -15.64 0.36 -11.19
N ASP A 410 -15.72 0.30 -12.51
CA ASP A 410 -16.93 0.19 -13.31
C ASP A 410 -17.04 -1.13 -14.07
N ARG A 411 -16.03 -1.99 -13.95
CA ARG A 411 -15.98 -3.28 -14.64
C ARG A 411 -16.44 -4.45 -13.77
N PHE A 412 -16.22 -4.36 -12.47
CA PHE A 412 -16.72 -5.34 -11.51
C PHE A 412 -18.14 -4.95 -11.06
N ASP A 413 -18.34 -3.72 -10.58
CA ASP A 413 -19.65 -3.15 -10.32
C ASP A 413 -20.12 -2.26 -11.49
N THR A 414 -20.79 -2.87 -12.46
CA THR A 414 -21.22 -2.19 -13.68
C THR A 414 -22.30 -1.12 -13.48
N ARG A 415 -22.93 -1.06 -12.29
CA ARG A 415 -23.92 -0.01 -11.96
C ARG A 415 -23.28 1.38 -11.89
N VAL A 416 -21.98 1.43 -11.60
CA VAL A 416 -21.21 2.66 -11.46
C VAL A 416 -21.23 3.49 -12.76
N HIS A 417 -21.25 2.85 -13.93
CA HIS A 417 -21.44 3.54 -15.20
C HIS A 417 -22.72 4.40 -15.20
N ASP A 418 -23.85 3.85 -14.80
CA ASP A 418 -25.13 4.53 -14.80
C ASP A 418 -25.27 5.58 -13.70
N LEU A 419 -24.66 5.29 -12.54
CA LEU A 419 -24.69 6.18 -11.39
C LEU A 419 -23.77 7.40 -11.60
N LEU A 420 -22.56 7.20 -12.02
CA LEU A 420 -21.50 8.22 -12.01
C LEU A 420 -21.03 8.64 -13.41
N GLY A 421 -21.36 7.87 -14.46
CA GLY A 421 -20.78 8.10 -15.78
C GLY A 421 -19.30 7.70 -15.86
N ALA A 422 -18.84 6.86 -14.94
CA ALA A 422 -17.50 6.31 -15.01
C ALA A 422 -17.43 5.14 -16.01
N ASP A 423 -16.52 5.19 -16.98
CA ASP A 423 -16.34 4.14 -17.99
C ASP A 423 -14.87 3.99 -18.37
N ALA A 424 -14.24 2.94 -17.82
CA ALA A 424 -12.85 2.62 -18.10
C ALA A 424 -12.57 2.34 -19.58
N SER A 425 -13.56 1.81 -20.33
CA SER A 425 -13.40 1.55 -21.76
C SER A 425 -13.33 2.82 -22.60
N LEU A 426 -13.83 3.95 -22.08
CA LEU A 426 -13.68 5.28 -22.68
C LEU A 426 -12.42 6.00 -22.20
N THR A 427 -12.04 5.82 -20.93
CA THR A 427 -10.91 6.54 -20.31
C THR A 427 -9.55 5.93 -20.67
N LEU A 428 -9.41 4.60 -20.64
CA LEU A 428 -8.13 3.93 -20.89
C LEU A 428 -7.53 4.18 -22.27
N PRO A 429 -8.30 4.37 -23.37
CA PRO A 429 -7.75 4.79 -24.67
C PRO A 429 -7.02 6.14 -24.65
N LEU A 430 -7.27 7.00 -23.66
CA LEU A 430 -6.50 8.24 -23.49
C LEU A 430 -5.01 7.96 -23.25
N LEU A 431 -4.63 6.76 -22.77
CA LEU A 431 -3.23 6.31 -22.64
C LEU A 431 -2.47 6.25 -23.97
N GLU A 432 -3.15 6.22 -25.10
CA GLU A 432 -2.51 6.29 -26.43
C GLU A 432 -1.90 7.68 -26.72
N GLN A 433 -2.52 8.73 -26.15
CA GLN A 433 -2.15 10.12 -26.39
C GLN A 433 -1.43 10.75 -25.19
N HIS A 434 -1.74 10.29 -23.97
CA HIS A 434 -1.22 10.83 -22.72
C HIS A 434 -0.49 9.75 -21.92
N ASP A 435 0.50 10.15 -21.15
CA ASP A 435 1.22 9.25 -20.25
C ASP A 435 0.79 9.50 -18.80
N PHE A 436 -0.08 8.62 -18.26
CA PHE A 436 -0.58 8.68 -16.90
C PHE A 436 -0.73 7.28 -16.28
N THR A 437 -0.85 7.22 -14.96
CA THR A 437 -1.24 6.02 -14.23
C THR A 437 -2.77 6.02 -14.06
N TYR A 438 -3.43 4.93 -14.42
CA TYR A 438 -4.85 4.73 -14.16
C TYR A 438 -5.03 3.99 -12.83
N LEU A 439 -5.48 4.71 -11.81
CA LEU A 439 -5.70 4.22 -10.46
C LEU A 439 -7.17 3.82 -10.29
N ILE A 440 -7.42 2.54 -10.15
CA ILE A 440 -8.75 1.96 -9.97
C ILE A 440 -9.09 2.00 -8.49
N GLU A 441 -10.16 2.69 -8.13
CA GLU A 441 -10.68 2.69 -6.76
C GLU A 441 -11.70 1.57 -6.57
N ASP A 442 -11.56 0.75 -5.52
CA ASP A 442 -12.52 -0.30 -5.24
C ASP A 442 -13.78 0.26 -4.52
N PRO A 443 -14.98 0.04 -5.09
CA PRO A 443 -16.20 0.58 -4.51
C PRO A 443 -16.65 -0.17 -3.25
N ALA A 444 -17.32 0.54 -2.34
CA ALA A 444 -17.86 -0.03 -1.10
C ALA A 444 -18.76 -1.26 -1.31
N THR A 445 -19.39 -1.35 -2.48
CA THR A 445 -20.32 -2.44 -2.83
C THR A 445 -19.66 -3.81 -2.98
N ILE A 446 -18.32 -3.87 -3.12
CA ILE A 446 -17.57 -5.12 -3.29
C ILE A 446 -16.59 -5.42 -2.14
N TRP A 447 -16.54 -4.62 -1.09
CA TRP A 447 -15.62 -4.86 0.03
C TRP A 447 -15.85 -6.18 0.75
N ASN A 448 -17.10 -6.66 0.78
CA ASN A 448 -17.48 -7.96 1.36
C ASN A 448 -16.87 -9.17 0.63
N LEU A 449 -16.37 -9.00 -0.59
CA LEU A 449 -15.75 -10.08 -1.37
C LEU A 449 -14.33 -10.41 -0.89
N GLY A 450 -13.77 -9.60 0.01
CA GLY A 450 -12.43 -9.82 0.55
C GLY A 450 -11.30 -9.69 -0.50
N PRO A 451 -10.10 -10.24 -0.21
CA PRO A 451 -8.91 -10.03 -1.03
C PRO A 451 -9.00 -10.59 -2.46
N LYS A 452 -9.79 -11.64 -2.68
CA LYS A 452 -9.93 -12.30 -3.99
C LYS A 452 -10.48 -11.38 -5.10
N ARG A 453 -11.13 -10.26 -4.74
CA ARG A 453 -11.63 -9.29 -5.71
C ARG A 453 -10.54 -8.66 -6.58
N TYR A 454 -9.32 -8.48 -6.07
CA TYR A 454 -8.25 -7.78 -6.82
C TYR A 454 -7.76 -8.53 -8.07
N PRO A 455 -7.48 -9.85 -8.04
CA PRO A 455 -7.21 -10.59 -9.27
C PRO A 455 -8.36 -10.54 -10.28
N GLU A 456 -9.61 -10.54 -9.80
CA GLU A 456 -10.79 -10.48 -10.67
C GLU A 456 -10.93 -9.10 -11.32
N ILE A 457 -10.71 -8.00 -10.56
CA ILE A 457 -10.63 -6.64 -11.11
C ILE A 457 -9.51 -6.58 -12.16
N ALA A 458 -8.30 -7.02 -11.81
CA ALA A 458 -7.17 -7.01 -12.74
C ALA A 458 -7.48 -7.76 -14.04
N ALA A 459 -8.15 -8.93 -13.96
CA ALA A 459 -8.55 -9.71 -15.13
C ALA A 459 -9.53 -8.96 -16.06
N LYS A 460 -10.38 -8.08 -15.50
CA LYS A 460 -11.33 -7.27 -16.27
C LYS A 460 -10.69 -6.03 -16.91
N TYR A 461 -9.67 -5.43 -16.26
CA TYR A 461 -9.04 -4.20 -16.76
C TYR A 461 -7.87 -4.45 -17.72
N LYS A 462 -7.06 -5.49 -17.50
CA LYS A 462 -5.89 -5.80 -18.35
C LYS A 462 -6.20 -5.89 -19.85
N PRO A 463 -7.34 -6.46 -20.29
CA PRO A 463 -7.68 -6.50 -21.72
C PRO A 463 -8.02 -5.14 -22.34
N LEU A 464 -8.35 -4.13 -21.53
CA LEU A 464 -8.79 -2.81 -22.00
C LEU A 464 -7.61 -1.92 -22.44
N THR A 465 -6.37 -2.30 -22.14
CA THR A 465 -5.18 -1.52 -22.51
C THR A 465 -3.95 -2.41 -22.75
N PRO A 466 -3.15 -2.13 -23.80
CA PRO A 466 -1.84 -2.77 -23.96
C PRO A 466 -0.83 -2.28 -22.91
N ARG A 467 -1.06 -1.11 -22.29
CA ARG A 467 -0.16 -0.48 -21.30
C ARG A 467 -0.51 -0.95 -19.86
N GLN A 468 -0.52 -2.26 -19.63
CA GLN A 468 -0.93 -2.86 -18.34
C GLN A 468 -0.08 -2.39 -17.15
N SER A 469 1.17 -1.97 -17.38
CA SER A 469 2.04 -1.38 -16.35
C SER A 469 1.54 -0.03 -15.81
N LYS A 470 0.57 0.58 -16.48
CA LYS A 470 -0.07 1.85 -16.06
C LYS A 470 -1.30 1.64 -15.20
N LEU A 471 -1.76 0.40 -15.01
CA LEU A 471 -2.86 0.09 -14.11
C LEU A 471 -2.36 0.05 -12.66
N ALA A 472 -3.14 0.63 -11.76
CA ALA A 472 -2.93 0.62 -10.32
C ALA A 472 -4.26 0.38 -9.60
N ILE A 473 -4.21 -0.04 -8.34
CA ILE A 473 -5.40 -0.25 -7.51
C ILE A 473 -5.33 0.59 -6.24
N ASP A 474 -6.43 1.21 -5.86
CA ASP A 474 -6.61 1.88 -4.58
C ASP A 474 -7.49 1.05 -3.65
N ILE A 475 -6.94 0.70 -2.50
CA ILE A 475 -7.62 -0.08 -1.46
C ILE A 475 -8.26 0.89 -0.49
N ASN A 476 -9.59 0.89 -0.41
CA ASN A 476 -10.30 1.65 0.60
C ASN A 476 -10.13 1.02 1.99
N VAL A 477 -9.36 1.69 2.88
CA VAL A 477 -9.18 1.35 4.29
C VAL A 477 -9.99 2.32 5.14
N VAL A 478 -11.22 2.56 4.74
CA VAL A 478 -12.13 3.48 5.42
C VAL A 478 -12.90 2.79 6.53
N GLU A 479 -13.31 3.59 7.51
CA GLU A 479 -14.14 3.14 8.60
C GLU A 479 -15.56 2.85 8.07
N ARG A 480 -16.04 1.61 8.30
CA ARG A 480 -17.39 1.22 7.89
C ARG A 480 -18.41 1.72 8.92
N TYR A 481 -19.68 1.76 8.54
CA TYR A 481 -20.78 2.24 9.39
C TYR A 481 -21.08 1.36 10.63
N GLN A 482 -20.52 0.15 10.67
CA GLN A 482 -20.70 -0.77 11.79
C GLN A 482 -19.58 -0.61 12.80
N ASP A 483 -19.93 -0.57 14.10
CA ASP A 483 -18.98 -0.29 15.17
C ASP A 483 -18.14 -1.49 15.63
N VAL A 484 -18.24 -2.64 14.95
CA VAL A 484 -17.55 -3.87 15.32
C VAL A 484 -16.72 -4.43 14.18
N TYR A 485 -15.55 -5.00 14.50
CA TYR A 485 -14.75 -5.78 13.59
C TYR A 485 -15.38 -7.18 13.40
N PRO A 486 -15.36 -7.80 12.21
CA PRO A 486 -14.61 -7.41 11.01
C PRO A 486 -15.29 -6.39 10.11
N THR A 487 -16.40 -5.84 10.46
CA THR A 487 -17.17 -4.96 9.58
C THR A 487 -16.83 -3.47 9.73
N LYS A 488 -16.26 -3.08 10.88
CA LYS A 488 -15.93 -1.67 11.14
C LYS A 488 -14.79 -1.16 10.26
N GLN A 489 -13.68 -1.86 10.23
CA GLN A 489 -12.44 -1.38 9.62
C GLN A 489 -11.54 -2.54 9.23
N GLN A 490 -10.89 -2.43 8.08
CA GLN A 490 -9.88 -3.39 7.64
C GLN A 490 -8.58 -3.15 8.41
N THR A 491 -8.13 -4.13 9.16
CA THR A 491 -6.93 -4.04 10.01
C THR A 491 -6.28 -5.40 10.21
N GLY A 492 -5.02 -5.41 10.61
CA GLY A 492 -4.28 -6.62 10.91
C GLY A 492 -4.19 -7.56 9.71
N THR A 493 -4.41 -8.85 9.94
CA THR A 493 -4.32 -9.89 8.92
C THR A 493 -5.22 -9.62 7.71
N GLU A 494 -6.42 -9.06 7.89
CA GLU A 494 -7.32 -8.67 6.79
C GLU A 494 -6.63 -7.65 5.88
N LEU A 495 -6.13 -6.55 6.44
CA LEU A 495 -5.43 -5.50 5.68
C LEU A 495 -4.20 -6.08 4.95
N PHE A 496 -3.41 -6.92 5.62
CA PHE A 496 -2.22 -7.51 4.99
C PHE A 496 -2.56 -8.45 3.84
N GLN A 497 -3.64 -9.21 3.94
CA GLN A 497 -4.12 -10.03 2.83
C GLN A 497 -4.60 -9.17 1.66
N LEU A 498 -5.36 -8.09 1.91
CA LEU A 498 -5.79 -7.16 0.86
C LEU A 498 -4.57 -6.58 0.12
N VAL A 499 -3.61 -6.04 0.86
CA VAL A 499 -2.39 -5.45 0.28
C VAL A 499 -1.56 -6.48 -0.46
N SER A 500 -1.35 -7.68 0.11
CA SER A 500 -0.53 -8.73 -0.50
C SER A 500 -1.12 -9.26 -1.81
N VAL A 501 -2.44 -9.46 -1.85
CA VAL A 501 -3.12 -9.93 -3.06
C VAL A 501 -3.16 -8.83 -4.12
N ALA A 502 -3.43 -7.60 -3.74
CA ALA A 502 -3.40 -6.45 -4.63
C ALA A 502 -2.01 -6.23 -5.24
N ALA A 503 -0.93 -6.31 -4.44
CA ALA A 503 0.45 -6.13 -4.89
C ALA A 503 0.94 -7.23 -5.87
N ARG A 504 0.30 -8.39 -5.88
CA ARG A 504 0.55 -9.45 -6.88
C ARG A 504 -0.27 -9.25 -8.16
N ALA A 505 -1.42 -8.59 -8.07
CA ALA A 505 -2.33 -8.37 -9.20
C ALA A 505 -2.00 -7.09 -9.99
N PHE A 506 -1.48 -6.07 -9.31
CA PHE A 506 -1.21 -4.74 -9.86
C PHE A 506 0.23 -4.29 -9.58
N PRO A 507 0.85 -3.54 -10.49
CA PRO A 507 2.21 -3.01 -10.30
C PRO A 507 2.31 -1.93 -9.22
N ARG A 508 1.18 -1.27 -8.87
CA ARG A 508 1.09 -0.25 -7.82
C ARG A 508 -0.16 -0.43 -6.98
N VAL A 509 -0.02 -0.20 -5.68
CA VAL A 509 -1.11 -0.26 -4.70
C VAL A 509 -1.15 1.05 -3.94
N ALA A 510 -2.28 1.71 -3.95
CA ALA A 510 -2.59 2.86 -3.10
C ALA A 510 -3.49 2.43 -1.93
N LEU A 511 -3.50 3.23 -0.88
CA LEU A 511 -4.30 3.04 0.32
C LEU A 511 -5.11 4.30 0.58
N TYR A 512 -6.41 4.22 0.47
CA TYR A 512 -7.33 5.26 0.84
C TYR A 512 -7.95 4.93 2.21
N PHE A 513 -7.63 5.60 3.28
CA PHE A 513 -6.65 6.66 3.32
C PHE A 513 -5.74 6.51 4.56
N GLU A 514 -4.65 7.23 4.63
CA GLU A 514 -3.60 7.09 5.64
C GLU A 514 -4.12 7.14 7.08
N LYS A 515 -5.07 8.03 7.38
CA LYS A 515 -5.65 8.19 8.72
C LYS A 515 -6.42 6.95 9.20
N SER A 516 -7.00 6.17 8.28
CA SER A 516 -7.76 4.97 8.60
C SER A 516 -6.86 3.76 8.92
N ILE A 517 -5.58 3.82 8.58
CA ILE A 517 -4.64 2.75 8.89
C ILE A 517 -4.30 2.80 10.39
N LEU A 518 -4.61 1.74 11.11
CA LEU A 518 -4.31 1.66 12.53
C LEU A 518 -2.80 1.58 12.77
N SER A 519 -2.34 2.31 13.77
CA SER A 519 -0.90 2.39 14.11
C SER A 519 -0.20 1.03 14.29
N PRO A 520 -0.83 -0.01 14.87
CA PRO A 520 -0.22 -1.33 14.97
C PRO A 520 0.13 -1.96 13.62
N ASP A 521 -0.60 -1.64 12.54
CA ASP A 521 -0.44 -2.27 11.24
C ASP A 521 0.79 -1.76 10.46
N LEU A 522 1.21 -0.51 10.71
CA LEU A 522 2.27 0.15 9.98
C LEU A 522 3.59 -0.63 9.90
N PRO A 523 4.10 -1.29 10.99
CA PRO A 523 5.36 -2.02 10.92
C PRO A 523 5.38 -3.23 9.98
N LEU A 524 4.19 -3.82 9.69
CA LEU A 524 4.06 -5.01 8.85
C LEU A 524 3.58 -4.67 7.43
N LEU A 525 3.14 -3.44 7.19
CA LEU A 525 2.53 -3.03 5.93
C LEU A 525 3.51 -3.14 4.74
N ALA A 526 4.77 -2.73 4.94
CA ALA A 526 5.81 -2.86 3.93
C ALA A 526 6.04 -4.33 3.51
N SER A 527 5.85 -5.27 4.44
CA SER A 527 6.02 -6.70 4.15
C SER A 527 4.82 -7.29 3.44
N ALA A 528 3.62 -6.85 3.80
CA ALA A 528 2.42 -7.23 3.07
C ALA A 528 2.49 -6.82 1.59
N ALA A 529 3.09 -5.65 1.30
CA ALA A 529 3.25 -5.15 -0.06
C ALA A 529 4.44 -5.79 -0.83
N ALA A 530 5.25 -6.65 -0.20
CA ALA A 530 6.36 -7.33 -0.85
C ALA A 530 5.86 -8.60 -1.56
N ALA A 531 5.66 -8.54 -2.87
CA ALA A 531 5.05 -9.60 -3.67
C ALA A 531 6.04 -10.72 -4.07
N VAL A 532 6.88 -11.20 -3.14
CA VAL A 532 7.81 -12.30 -3.40
C VAL A 532 7.05 -13.57 -3.75
N THR A 533 7.42 -14.22 -4.85
CA THR A 533 6.76 -15.43 -5.35
C THR A 533 7.51 -16.70 -4.98
N LYS A 534 8.85 -16.64 -4.89
CA LYS A 534 9.66 -17.82 -4.59
C LYS A 534 10.97 -17.45 -3.90
N ILE A 535 11.41 -18.34 -2.99
CA ILE A 535 12.73 -18.32 -2.37
C ILE A 535 13.33 -19.70 -2.43
N GLU A 536 14.60 -19.79 -2.77
CA GLU A 536 15.38 -21.01 -2.73
C GLU A 536 16.68 -20.72 -1.97
N GLN A 537 17.03 -21.57 -1.00
CA GLN A 537 18.26 -21.46 -0.25
C GLN A 537 19.22 -22.57 -0.68
N ASN A 538 20.38 -22.21 -1.22
CA ASN A 538 21.41 -23.12 -1.68
C ASN A 538 22.74 -22.78 -0.96
N GLY A 539 22.93 -23.32 0.24
CA GLY A 539 24.06 -22.96 1.08
C GLY A 539 24.01 -21.49 1.52
N ALA A 540 25.02 -20.71 1.16
CA ALA A 540 25.07 -19.27 1.44
C ALA A 540 24.32 -18.42 0.41
N ILE A 541 23.92 -19.01 -0.72
CA ILE A 541 23.22 -18.31 -1.80
C ILE A 541 21.73 -18.38 -1.58
N THR A 542 21.07 -17.23 -1.61
CA THR A 542 19.60 -17.11 -1.59
C THR A 542 19.13 -16.66 -2.95
N VAL A 543 18.30 -17.46 -3.61
CA VAL A 543 17.65 -17.09 -4.87
C VAL A 543 16.25 -16.60 -4.57
N ILE A 544 15.93 -15.40 -5.05
CA ILE A 544 14.64 -14.73 -4.82
C ILE A 544 14.02 -14.41 -6.16
N ASP A 545 12.73 -14.73 -6.28
CA ASP A 545 11.90 -14.35 -7.44
C ASP A 545 10.79 -13.41 -6.98
N SER A 546 10.75 -12.20 -7.58
CA SER A 546 9.77 -11.19 -7.25
C SER A 546 9.37 -10.38 -8.48
N PRO A 547 8.07 -10.15 -8.74
CA PRO A 547 7.61 -9.33 -9.87
C PRO A 547 7.94 -7.84 -9.71
N SER A 548 8.38 -7.43 -8.53
CA SER A 548 8.76 -6.05 -8.23
C SER A 548 10.01 -6.02 -7.36
N GLY A 549 10.72 -4.87 -7.36
CA GLY A 549 11.86 -4.67 -6.45
C GLY A 549 11.46 -4.88 -4.98
N VAL A 550 12.33 -5.52 -4.22
CA VAL A 550 12.07 -5.92 -2.83
C VAL A 550 13.30 -5.72 -1.96
N GLY A 551 13.08 -5.29 -0.71
CA GLY A 551 14.10 -5.24 0.33
C GLY A 551 14.13 -6.54 1.12
N ILE A 552 15.34 -7.06 1.39
CA ILE A 552 15.56 -8.22 2.25
C ILE A 552 16.42 -7.82 3.45
N PRO A 553 16.20 -8.40 4.65
CA PRO A 553 17.08 -8.18 5.79
C PRO A 553 18.52 -8.59 5.44
N TRP A 554 19.46 -7.65 5.58
CA TRP A 554 20.85 -7.91 5.19
C TRP A 554 21.83 -7.03 5.95
N THR A 555 22.97 -7.60 6.29
CA THR A 555 24.10 -6.88 6.90
C THR A 555 25.40 -7.23 6.18
N GLY A 556 26.28 -6.24 6.01
CA GLY A 556 27.56 -6.43 5.33
C GLY A 556 27.48 -6.30 3.81
N ALA A 557 28.58 -6.62 3.14
CA ALA A 557 28.69 -6.62 1.69
C ALA A 557 27.90 -7.77 1.07
N ALA A 558 27.37 -7.53 -0.14
CA ALA A 558 26.60 -8.52 -0.88
C ALA A 558 27.01 -8.54 -2.36
N LEU A 559 26.95 -9.72 -2.93
CA LEU A 559 26.93 -9.89 -4.37
C LEU A 559 25.48 -10.16 -4.82
N LEU A 560 25.05 -9.47 -5.86
CA LEU A 560 23.82 -9.78 -6.58
C LEU A 560 24.23 -10.29 -7.97
N ASP A 561 23.84 -11.53 -8.28
CA ASP A 561 24.21 -12.19 -9.54
C ASP A 561 25.73 -12.15 -9.82
N GLY A 562 26.53 -12.32 -8.75
CA GLY A 562 28.01 -12.31 -8.81
C GLY A 562 28.65 -10.91 -8.83
N HIS A 563 27.89 -9.83 -8.83
CA HIS A 563 28.40 -8.45 -8.86
C HIS A 563 28.25 -7.75 -7.52
N THR A 564 29.26 -6.95 -7.12
CA THR A 564 29.19 -6.15 -5.88
C THR A 564 28.02 -5.17 -5.94
N TRP A 565 27.07 -5.34 -5.02
CA TRP A 565 25.79 -4.64 -5.05
C TRP A 565 25.76 -3.42 -4.11
N PRO A 566 25.53 -2.19 -4.65
CA PRO A 566 25.61 -0.97 -3.85
C PRO A 566 24.28 -0.47 -3.29
N VAL A 567 23.12 -1.10 -3.60
CA VAL A 567 21.81 -0.56 -3.21
C VAL A 567 21.37 -1.21 -1.90
N ARG A 568 21.74 -0.59 -0.77
CA ARG A 568 21.40 -1.05 0.57
C ARG A 568 21.49 0.07 1.61
N ASP A 569 20.68 -0.03 2.66
CA ASP A 569 20.81 0.74 3.90
C ASP A 569 21.52 -0.10 4.99
N SER A 570 21.40 0.30 6.24
CA SER A 570 22.04 -0.38 7.38
C SER A 570 21.48 -1.78 7.69
N GLY A 571 20.28 -2.09 7.25
CA GLY A 571 19.58 -3.34 7.61
C GLY A 571 18.87 -4.03 6.45
N THR A 572 18.84 -3.41 5.26
CA THR A 572 18.07 -3.89 4.12
C THR A 572 18.90 -3.83 2.84
N LEU A 573 18.96 -4.93 2.12
CA LEU A 573 19.45 -4.98 0.73
C LEU A 573 18.24 -4.88 -0.21
N TRP A 574 18.25 -3.90 -1.10
CA TRP A 574 17.19 -3.69 -2.08
C TRP A 574 17.57 -4.32 -3.41
N ILE A 575 16.80 -5.32 -3.84
CA ILE A 575 17.04 -6.05 -5.10
C ILE A 575 15.98 -5.66 -6.15
N PRO A 576 16.32 -5.67 -7.45
CA PRO A 576 15.38 -5.34 -8.52
C PRO A 576 14.29 -6.41 -8.69
N ALA A 577 13.36 -6.18 -9.60
CA ALA A 577 12.38 -7.16 -10.03
C ALA A 577 13.05 -8.26 -10.86
N GLY A 578 12.57 -9.49 -10.73
CA GLY A 578 13.08 -10.65 -11.45
C GLY A 578 13.55 -11.76 -10.52
N ARG A 579 14.27 -12.71 -11.10
CA ARG A 579 14.93 -13.80 -10.38
C ARG A 579 16.41 -13.46 -10.18
N HIS A 580 16.81 -13.30 -8.93
CA HIS A 580 18.16 -12.90 -8.56
C HIS A 580 18.79 -13.82 -7.52
N SER A 581 20.10 -14.04 -7.63
CA SER A 581 20.91 -14.71 -6.62
C SER A 581 21.60 -13.67 -5.73
N VAL A 582 21.48 -13.85 -4.42
CA VAL A 582 22.12 -13.00 -3.41
C VAL A 582 23.05 -13.84 -2.56
N GLU A 583 24.28 -13.39 -2.39
CA GLU A 583 25.27 -14.08 -1.54
C GLU A 583 26.10 -13.08 -0.73
N PRO A 584 26.58 -13.48 0.48
CA PRO A 584 27.51 -12.68 1.24
C PRO A 584 28.85 -12.63 0.52
N GLY A 585 29.47 -11.47 0.44
CA GLY A 585 30.81 -11.34 -0.14
C GLY A 585 31.02 -10.06 -0.93
N GLY A 586 32.16 -10.01 -1.59
CA GLY A 586 32.61 -8.82 -2.31
C GLY A 586 33.21 -7.74 -1.40
N ALA A 587 33.77 -6.70 -2.01
CA ALA A 587 34.23 -5.53 -1.29
C ALA A 587 33.03 -4.68 -0.83
N ASP A 588 33.05 -4.17 0.39
CA ASP A 588 31.99 -3.23 0.83
C ASP A 588 32.11 -1.94 0.01
N PRO A 589 31.05 -1.53 -0.74
CA PRO A 589 31.10 -0.32 -1.55
C PRO A 589 31.40 0.92 -0.69
N ALA A 590 32.40 1.69 -1.10
CA ALA A 590 32.76 2.92 -0.39
C ALA A 590 31.65 3.98 -0.43
N MET A 591 30.70 3.86 -1.35
CA MET A 591 29.48 4.63 -1.48
C MET A 591 28.31 3.69 -1.76
N ARG A 592 27.17 3.93 -1.14
CA ARG A 592 25.96 3.12 -1.29
C ARG A 592 24.75 4.00 -1.59
N ILE A 593 23.76 3.44 -2.26
CA ILE A 593 22.42 4.02 -2.41
C ILE A 593 21.57 3.50 -1.24
N GLU A 594 21.22 4.39 -0.30
CA GLU A 594 20.47 4.05 0.90
C GLU A 594 18.95 4.18 0.71
N GLN A 595 18.53 5.16 -0.10
CA GLN A 595 17.12 5.35 -0.44
C GLN A 595 17.01 5.69 -1.93
N PHE A 596 15.98 5.16 -2.55
CA PHE A 596 15.69 5.35 -3.98
C PHE A 596 14.19 5.15 -4.22
N ASN A 597 13.52 6.08 -4.87
CA ASN A 597 12.08 5.98 -5.17
C ASN A 597 11.77 5.60 -6.63
N GLY A 598 12.78 5.43 -7.47
CA GLY A 598 12.65 4.85 -8.81
C GLY A 598 12.70 3.33 -8.81
N VAL A 599 12.57 2.73 -9.98
CA VAL A 599 12.72 1.29 -10.20
C VAL A 599 14.15 1.02 -10.67
N VAL A 600 14.98 0.44 -9.78
CA VAL A 600 16.33 -0.01 -10.15
C VAL A 600 16.21 -1.17 -11.12
N LYS A 601 16.86 -1.09 -12.26
CA LYS A 601 16.98 -2.18 -13.24
C LYS A 601 18.31 -2.94 -13.06
N SER A 602 19.39 -2.21 -12.85
CA SER A 602 20.70 -2.78 -12.52
C SER A 602 21.52 -1.77 -11.69
N ALA A 603 22.42 -2.28 -10.86
CA ALA A 603 23.42 -1.46 -10.18
C ALA A 603 24.68 -2.28 -9.93
N VAL A 604 25.85 -1.69 -10.08
CA VAL A 604 27.14 -2.35 -9.83
C VAL A 604 28.11 -1.36 -9.21
N TRP A 605 28.84 -1.78 -8.19
CA TRP A 605 29.99 -1.06 -7.69
C TRP A 605 31.25 -1.49 -8.43
N THR A 606 31.86 -0.59 -9.19
CA THR A 606 33.06 -0.87 -10.02
C THR A 606 34.39 -0.73 -9.27
N GLY A 607 34.37 -0.51 -7.97
CA GLY A 607 35.54 -0.16 -7.15
C GLY A 607 35.79 1.35 -7.01
N ARG A 608 35.23 2.17 -7.90
CA ARG A 608 35.36 3.64 -7.89
C ARG A 608 34.05 4.41 -8.15
N ALA A 609 33.06 3.75 -8.74
CA ALA A 609 31.77 4.36 -9.10
C ALA A 609 30.62 3.37 -8.90
N ILE A 610 29.44 3.89 -8.68
CA ILE A 610 28.17 3.15 -8.84
C ILE A 610 27.68 3.37 -10.26
N GLU A 611 27.59 2.29 -11.04
CA GLU A 611 26.90 2.29 -12.33
C GLU A 611 25.46 1.82 -12.09
N LEU A 612 24.49 2.66 -12.37
CA LEU A 612 23.06 2.46 -12.07
C LEU A 612 22.23 2.63 -13.34
N THR A 613 21.35 1.68 -13.63
CA THR A 613 20.25 1.86 -14.60
C THR A 613 18.94 1.83 -13.87
N TYR A 614 18.08 2.81 -14.13
CA TYR A 614 16.77 2.91 -13.50
C TYR A 614 15.69 3.37 -14.47
N GLU A 615 14.43 3.22 -14.04
CA GLU A 615 13.24 3.77 -14.67
C GLU A 615 12.36 4.45 -13.63
N SER A 616 11.76 5.60 -14.00
CA SER A 616 10.82 6.28 -13.12
C SER A 616 9.77 7.08 -13.90
N THR A 617 8.56 7.19 -13.33
CA THR A 617 7.47 8.00 -13.90
C THR A 617 7.49 9.44 -13.42
N ALA A 618 8.24 9.74 -12.33
CA ALA A 618 8.50 11.06 -11.78
C ALA A 618 10.01 11.25 -11.60
N ARG A 619 10.44 12.40 -11.07
CA ARG A 619 11.84 12.58 -10.64
C ARG A 619 12.20 11.58 -9.55
N VAL A 620 13.49 11.30 -9.42
CA VAL A 620 13.99 10.35 -8.44
C VAL A 620 14.81 11.06 -7.38
N PHE A 621 14.47 10.86 -6.13
CA PHE A 621 15.30 11.20 -4.99
C PHE A 621 16.19 10.01 -4.65
N CYS A 622 17.49 10.20 -4.84
CA CYS A 622 18.52 9.20 -4.55
C CYS A 622 19.35 9.68 -3.36
N ARG A 623 19.26 8.96 -2.23
CA ARG A 623 20.08 9.24 -1.06
C ARG A 623 21.27 8.31 -1.01
N LEU A 624 22.45 8.91 -0.88
CA LEU A 624 23.73 8.23 -0.83
C LEU A 624 24.27 8.17 0.62
N SER A 625 25.07 7.16 0.93
CA SER A 625 25.76 7.04 2.23
C SER A 625 26.83 8.12 2.43
N LYS A 626 27.33 8.72 1.35
CA LYS A 626 28.21 9.89 1.33
C LYS A 626 27.97 10.70 0.06
N ALA A 627 28.38 11.97 0.06
CA ALA A 627 28.26 12.85 -1.10
C ALA A 627 29.08 12.30 -2.29
N ALA A 628 28.47 12.29 -3.49
CA ALA A 628 29.17 12.01 -4.73
C ALA A 628 30.05 13.19 -5.14
N THR A 629 31.18 12.92 -5.76
CA THR A 629 32.11 13.94 -6.28
C THR A 629 31.85 14.24 -7.76
N ALA A 630 31.18 13.32 -8.47
CA ALA A 630 30.78 13.50 -9.85
C ALA A 630 29.50 12.70 -10.15
N LEU A 631 28.68 13.25 -11.02
CA LEU A 631 27.46 12.64 -11.54
C LEU A 631 27.49 12.72 -13.08
N GLU A 632 27.27 11.58 -13.70
CA GLU A 632 27.10 11.47 -15.15
C GLU A 632 25.73 10.81 -15.41
N ILE A 633 24.93 11.37 -16.32
CA ILE A 633 23.63 10.84 -16.73
C ILE A 633 23.66 10.71 -18.25
N ASP A 634 23.43 9.49 -18.76
CA ASP A 634 23.41 9.17 -20.20
C ASP A 634 24.67 9.65 -20.96
N GLY A 635 25.84 9.62 -20.29
CA GLY A 635 27.13 10.07 -20.83
C GLY A 635 27.40 11.56 -20.67
N GLU A 636 26.47 12.35 -20.14
CA GLU A 636 26.65 13.78 -19.88
C GLU A 636 27.03 14.03 -18.41
N THR A 637 28.14 14.76 -18.19
CA THR A 637 28.57 15.13 -16.84
C THR A 637 27.72 16.28 -16.32
N ILE A 638 27.08 16.07 -15.17
CA ILE A 638 26.30 17.07 -14.45
C ILE A 638 27.24 17.79 -13.46
N ALA A 639 27.17 19.13 -13.44
CA ALA A 639 28.08 19.99 -12.68
C ALA A 639 28.13 19.69 -11.18
N ALA A 640 29.28 19.97 -10.57
CA ALA A 640 29.66 19.69 -9.20
C ALA A 640 28.80 20.42 -8.13
N GLY A 641 28.84 19.91 -6.90
CA GLY A 641 28.10 20.44 -5.75
C GLY A 641 27.05 19.44 -5.23
N LEU A 642 27.31 18.17 -5.46
CA LEU A 642 26.40 17.08 -5.08
C LEU A 642 26.44 16.83 -3.59
N GLY A 643 25.26 16.89 -2.94
CA GLY A 643 25.07 16.46 -1.56
C GLY A 643 24.92 14.93 -1.43
N VAL A 644 24.55 14.49 -0.24
CA VAL A 644 24.18 13.08 0.00
C VAL A 644 22.83 12.73 -0.60
N GLN A 645 22.00 13.69 -0.91
CA GLN A 645 20.74 13.51 -1.65
C GLN A 645 20.84 14.21 -3.00
N ILE A 646 20.62 13.47 -4.07
CA ILE A 646 20.62 13.96 -5.44
C ILE A 646 19.24 13.72 -6.07
N VAL A 647 18.89 14.57 -7.02
CA VAL A 647 17.65 14.45 -7.80
C VAL A 647 18.01 14.02 -9.20
N LEU A 648 17.42 12.90 -9.65
CA LEU A 648 17.62 12.36 -10.99
C LEU A 648 16.36 12.56 -11.84
N PRO A 649 16.49 12.65 -13.16
CA PRO A 649 15.37 12.91 -14.06
C PRO A 649 14.35 11.76 -14.11
N ARG A 650 13.16 12.07 -14.59
CA ARG A 650 12.12 11.11 -14.96
C ARG A 650 12.54 10.38 -16.25
N GLY A 651 12.16 9.12 -16.36
CA GLY A 651 12.42 8.31 -17.55
C GLY A 651 13.29 7.11 -17.23
N GLN A 652 13.90 6.56 -18.28
CA GLN A 652 14.91 5.51 -18.18
C GLN A 652 16.28 6.11 -18.43
N HIS A 653 17.20 5.92 -17.51
CA HIS A 653 18.52 6.54 -17.56
C HIS A 653 19.61 5.59 -17.08
N VAL A 654 20.82 5.83 -17.59
CA VAL A 654 22.07 5.23 -17.11
C VAL A 654 22.84 6.31 -16.35
N VAL A 655 23.24 6.01 -15.12
CA VAL A 655 23.86 6.96 -14.19
C VAL A 655 25.17 6.41 -13.66
N SER A 656 26.22 7.22 -13.68
CA SER A 656 27.49 6.95 -12.99
C SER A 656 27.69 7.93 -11.84
N LEU A 657 27.89 7.41 -10.63
CA LEU A 657 28.12 8.17 -9.39
C LEU A 657 29.53 7.88 -8.86
N ARG A 658 30.33 8.92 -8.67
CA ARG A 658 31.72 8.81 -8.15
C ARG A 658 31.92 9.57 -6.86
#